data_d089667cda9db4460f593b230fef4492
#
_entry.id   d089667cda9db4460f593b230fef4492
#
_cell.length_a   1.000
_cell.length_b   1.000
_cell.length_c   1.000
_cell.angle_alpha   90.00
_cell.angle_beta   90.00
_cell.angle_gamma   90.00
#
_symmetry.space_group_name_H-M   'P 1'
#
loop_
_entity.id
_entity.type
_entity.pdbx_description
1 polymer ?
#
loop_
_entity_poly.entity_id
_entity_poly.type
_entity_poly.pdbx_seq_one_letter_code
_entity_poly.pdbx_strand_id
1 'polypeptide(L)'
;MNTHFYRLALSTVAICAFLASCNNRLPEPDVPSREDKVPLELNVQASPATQTKGLIYGTTMPDGACLGIAVVEPDNDTYDGESYLNIPYEAVTKDGAQVWNPVDEPILLSTTSGNAFAYYPYSEDVTSLKEIPVKATSDHQVDYMYAKKINSVKKSTPTASMTLNHALCAVRLSIIRGTYKGEGVITSASVKGDILAGAAILNAMDGTLSSIEGVGEPIAPEIDPITASSESNKIDILAVPSGAKSTIEIELCIDGRTVTLFSPRELNLSGGQIGSITITIDEGAAYVTSTDITEWVHDKVSNRIDIGEHTVTLGGVTDGLTFDSSVDEEGNVSIIVAPYLTQDSEVKPVTSEGDATLVQAVDEETGLMTIKLSDIKSDVTINFNGFRLWLTIGFDIMDTQVGIEQKICGTYARPERIKMDGVEIDIDNMHTFDTAGEHVMRIALQSYGTVPSSAFSYITGLKYAIIPEGVESLSPWAFLGTSTLMEVSLPSTLKTIGYQCFERTGLISCVVPDGCRMSYGVFDGCRSLTYAKLPSDMKTIPTSTFQDCKILEDIDLPPNYTHIEERAFSGSAIKTFEIPDEMTTIEYATFANCKYLEEVRLPANLTKIDQRAFMYCTALKRVVQADGSCNEGEFFIPEGVTEIGGEYAFYFNSPYMHIIRIPSTLETIALKGAVSPMIERFVMNKANPVFDVRNNSLIETATNTLIAGGTQSTLIHESVPIIGQYAFYDSMIEYVDLHAGVTEIQDCAFAFSRPKQIISRAITPPALGSTPFQIVQYNGILKVPEEALIDYRSQWMINEIGYLGWSTARWGLVALAEGE
;
A
#
# COMPACT_ATOMS: atom_id res chain seq x y z
N MET A 1 -14.71 -0.55 -58.87
CA MET A 1 -15.28 -1.56 -59.75
C MET A 1 -15.49 -2.79 -58.93
N ASN A 2 -16.78 -2.97 -58.58
CA ASN A 2 -17.57 -4.23 -58.57
C ASN A 2 -16.80 -5.50 -58.12
N THR A 3 -17.14 -6.06 -57.00
CA THR A 3 -18.29 -6.96 -56.76
C THR A 3 -18.07 -7.59 -55.38
N HIS A 4 -19.04 -7.55 -54.51
CA HIS A 4 -19.53 -8.60 -53.64
C HIS A 4 -20.54 -8.07 -52.59
N PHE A 5 -21.68 -7.66 -53.13
CA PHE A 5 -22.94 -7.77 -52.41
C PHE A 5 -23.61 -9.04 -52.99
N TYR A 6 -23.98 -9.94 -52.14
CA TYR A 6 -24.93 -11.05 -52.25
C TYR A 6 -24.44 -12.25 -51.44
N ARG A 7 -24.85 -12.31 -50.21
CA ARG A 7 -25.14 -13.54 -49.46
C ARG A 7 -25.58 -13.19 -48.03
N LEU A 8 -26.78 -12.66 -47.92
CA LEU A 8 -27.52 -12.65 -46.66
C LEU A 8 -29.03 -12.56 -46.97
N ALA A 9 -29.58 -13.67 -47.37
CA ALA A 9 -31.02 -13.89 -47.41
C ALA A 9 -31.23 -15.35 -47.83
N LEU A 10 -31.22 -16.26 -46.85
CA LEU A 10 -31.84 -17.62 -46.94
C LEU A 10 -31.41 -18.46 -45.73
N SER A 11 -31.88 -18.07 -44.52
CA SER A 11 -31.92 -18.98 -43.36
C SER A 11 -32.92 -18.55 -42.29
N THR A 12 -33.98 -17.81 -42.64
CA THR A 12 -35.01 -17.33 -41.72
C THR A 12 -36.38 -17.99 -41.87
N VAL A 13 -36.46 -19.19 -42.39
CA VAL A 13 -37.75 -19.89 -42.56
C VAL A 13 -37.77 -21.33 -42.00
N ALA A 14 -36.75 -21.78 -41.30
CA ALA A 14 -36.67 -23.14 -40.76
C ALA A 14 -36.58 -23.25 -39.23
N ILE A 15 -36.84 -22.20 -38.46
CA ILE A 15 -36.79 -22.21 -36.97
C ILE A 15 -38.14 -21.85 -36.31
N CYS A 16 -39.23 -21.79 -37.05
CA CYS A 16 -40.55 -21.52 -36.48
C CYS A 16 -41.45 -22.72 -36.23
N ALA A 17 -40.94 -23.96 -36.19
CA ALA A 17 -41.77 -25.14 -35.98
C ALA A 17 -41.35 -26.08 -34.84
N PHE A 18 -40.50 -25.66 -33.91
CA PHE A 18 -40.11 -26.48 -32.73
C PHE A 18 -40.10 -25.74 -31.38
N LEU A 19 -40.89 -24.68 -31.23
CA LEU A 19 -41.06 -23.99 -29.97
C LEU A 19 -42.51 -23.97 -29.50
N ALA A 20 -43.10 -25.13 -29.39
CA ALA A 20 -44.37 -25.31 -28.72
C ALA A 20 -44.30 -26.50 -27.76
N SER A 21 -43.38 -26.51 -26.82
CA SER A 21 -43.42 -27.29 -25.55
C SER A 21 -42.11 -27.18 -24.77
N CYS A 22 -41.90 -26.06 -24.11
CA CYS A 22 -41.11 -25.96 -22.88
C CYS A 22 -41.26 -24.52 -22.33
N ASN A 23 -42.23 -24.35 -21.49
CA ASN A 23 -42.41 -23.15 -20.67
C ASN A 23 -41.38 -23.19 -19.53
N ASN A 24 -40.10 -22.87 -19.85
CA ASN A 24 -39.12 -22.48 -18.88
C ASN A 24 -38.42 -21.21 -19.45
N ARG A 25 -39.04 -20.06 -19.26
CA ARG A 25 -38.32 -18.79 -19.23
C ARG A 25 -37.31 -18.89 -18.09
N LEU A 26 -36.03 -18.86 -18.46
CA LEU A 26 -35.01 -18.39 -17.50
C LEU A 26 -35.47 -17.00 -17.04
N PRO A 27 -35.50 -16.69 -15.75
CA PRO A 27 -35.80 -15.35 -15.32
C PRO A 27 -34.76 -14.41 -15.97
N GLU A 28 -35.27 -13.38 -16.66
CA GLU A 28 -34.42 -12.20 -16.93
C GLU A 28 -33.87 -11.76 -15.58
N PRO A 29 -32.60 -11.33 -15.49
CA PRO A 29 -32.09 -10.78 -14.26
C PRO A 29 -33.06 -9.66 -13.85
N ASP A 30 -33.67 -9.78 -12.66
CA ASP A 30 -34.52 -8.77 -12.08
C ASP A 30 -33.69 -7.49 -11.98
N VAL A 31 -33.93 -6.52 -12.85
CA VAL A 31 -33.48 -5.15 -12.63
C VAL A 31 -34.29 -4.68 -11.42
N PRO A 32 -33.63 -4.38 -10.28
CA PRO A 32 -34.35 -4.01 -9.07
C PRO A 32 -35.23 -2.80 -9.36
N SER A 33 -36.51 -2.88 -9.00
CA SER A 33 -37.42 -1.75 -9.12
C SER A 33 -36.89 -0.61 -8.23
N ARG A 34 -37.21 0.65 -8.58
CA ARG A 34 -36.79 1.84 -7.80
C ARG A 34 -37.25 1.75 -6.33
N GLU A 35 -38.26 0.96 -6.04
CA GLU A 35 -38.81 0.70 -4.68
C GLU A 35 -37.92 -0.25 -3.84
N ASP A 36 -36.99 -0.97 -4.48
CA ASP A 36 -36.05 -1.88 -3.81
C ASP A 36 -34.68 -1.27 -3.52
N LYS A 37 -34.43 -0.01 -3.91
CA LYS A 37 -33.18 0.72 -3.71
C LYS A 37 -33.25 1.57 -2.43
N VAL A 38 -32.09 1.87 -1.83
CA VAL A 38 -31.97 2.75 -0.67
C VAL A 38 -31.10 3.95 -1.01
N PRO A 39 -31.39 5.16 -0.47
CA PRO A 39 -30.53 6.31 -0.73
C PRO A 39 -29.13 6.14 -0.11
N LEU A 40 -28.12 6.70 -0.78
CA LEU A 40 -26.77 6.84 -0.26
C LEU A 40 -26.79 7.82 0.93
N GLU A 41 -26.20 7.42 2.03
CA GLU A 41 -25.93 8.25 3.20
C GLU A 41 -24.46 8.67 3.20
N LEU A 42 -24.17 9.91 3.57
CA LEU A 42 -22.80 10.41 3.64
C LEU A 42 -22.41 10.74 5.08
N ASN A 43 -21.27 10.23 5.51
CA ASN A 43 -20.54 10.67 6.68
C ASN A 43 -19.21 11.26 6.21
N VAL A 44 -19.12 12.59 6.14
CA VAL A 44 -17.97 13.26 5.56
C VAL A 44 -17.26 14.08 6.62
N GLN A 45 -15.96 13.90 6.71
CA GLN A 45 -15.06 14.70 7.54
C GLN A 45 -14.06 15.42 6.63
N ALA A 46 -13.78 16.68 6.91
CA ALA A 46 -12.68 17.41 6.28
C ALA A 46 -11.37 17.11 7.04
N SER A 47 -10.27 17.07 6.31
CA SER A 47 -8.95 17.11 6.92
C SER A 47 -8.73 18.49 7.54
N PRO A 48 -8.36 18.61 8.82
CA PRO A 48 -8.43 19.88 9.55
C PRO A 48 -7.38 20.92 9.14
N ALA A 49 -7.77 22.21 9.09
CA ALA A 49 -6.91 23.38 8.83
C ALA A 49 -7.21 24.57 9.75
N THR A 50 -6.32 25.53 9.96
CA THR A 50 -6.45 26.72 10.83
C THR A 50 -6.78 28.03 10.07
N GLN A 51 -7.37 29.05 10.74
CA GLN A 51 -8.16 30.17 10.22
C GLN A 51 -7.52 31.17 9.22
N THR A 52 -8.12 31.36 8.01
CA THR A 52 -8.23 32.59 7.21
C THR A 52 -9.41 32.49 6.22
N LYS A 53 -9.89 33.58 5.59
CA LYS A 53 -11.00 33.56 4.60
C LYS A 53 -10.64 32.62 3.43
N GLY A 54 -11.50 31.62 3.16
CA GLY A 54 -11.40 30.72 1.98
C GLY A 54 -10.91 29.29 2.28
N LEU A 55 -10.31 29.05 3.45
CA LEU A 55 -9.87 27.72 3.88
C LEU A 55 -10.93 27.03 4.74
N ILE A 56 -11.05 25.73 4.59
CA ILE A 56 -11.94 24.90 5.39
C ILE A 56 -11.22 24.44 6.65
N TYR A 57 -11.86 24.69 7.78
CA TYR A 57 -11.28 24.52 9.11
C TYR A 57 -12.05 23.51 9.93
N GLY A 58 -11.29 22.67 10.64
CA GLY A 58 -11.87 21.65 11.46
C GLY A 58 -12.28 20.40 10.68
N THR A 59 -12.94 19.48 11.37
CA THR A 59 -13.41 18.21 10.79
C THR A 59 -14.77 18.33 10.12
N THR A 60 -15.43 19.49 10.21
CA THR A 60 -16.75 19.74 9.64
C THR A 60 -16.68 20.78 8.53
N MET A 61 -17.47 20.56 7.50
CA MET A 61 -17.62 21.53 6.40
C MET A 61 -18.58 22.66 6.82
N PRO A 62 -18.45 23.88 6.27
CA PRO A 62 -19.41 24.94 6.55
C PRO A 62 -20.81 24.54 6.05
N ASP A 63 -21.84 25.01 6.75
CA ASP A 63 -23.23 24.88 6.28
C ASP A 63 -23.37 25.50 4.90
N GLY A 64 -24.06 24.81 4.00
CA GLY A 64 -24.17 25.19 2.59
C GLY A 64 -22.98 24.75 1.73
N ALA A 65 -21.96 24.09 2.30
CA ALA A 65 -20.91 23.48 1.49
C ALA A 65 -21.51 22.38 0.62
N CYS A 66 -21.20 22.40 -0.68
CA CYS A 66 -21.73 21.43 -1.63
C CYS A 66 -20.62 20.55 -2.20
N LEU A 67 -20.80 19.24 -2.13
CA LEU A 67 -19.91 18.23 -2.69
C LEU A 67 -20.46 17.69 -4.01
N GLY A 68 -19.58 17.42 -4.96
CA GLY A 68 -19.89 16.56 -6.10
C GLY A 68 -19.62 15.11 -5.74
N ILE A 69 -20.65 14.28 -5.70
CA ILE A 69 -20.57 12.86 -5.38
C ILE A 69 -20.72 12.01 -6.64
N ALA A 70 -19.92 10.97 -6.75
CA ALA A 70 -20.10 9.93 -7.76
C ALA A 70 -20.12 8.54 -7.11
N VAL A 71 -20.94 7.66 -7.69
CA VAL A 71 -20.91 6.22 -7.38
C VAL A 71 -20.85 5.46 -8.69
N VAL A 72 -19.83 4.62 -8.83
CA VAL A 72 -19.58 3.81 -10.03
C VAL A 72 -19.22 2.36 -9.66
N GLU A 73 -19.50 1.42 -10.53
CA GLU A 73 -19.01 0.05 -10.38
C GLU A 73 -17.49 -0.02 -10.60
N PRO A 74 -16.79 -1.03 -10.09
CA PRO A 74 -15.33 -1.10 -10.14
C PRO A 74 -14.70 -0.92 -11.52
N ASP A 75 -15.39 -1.40 -12.58
CA ASP A 75 -14.89 -1.40 -13.96
C ASP A 75 -15.80 -0.61 -14.92
N ASN A 76 -16.64 0.29 -14.41
CA ASN A 76 -17.67 0.98 -15.17
C ASN A 76 -17.76 2.45 -14.75
N ASP A 77 -18.23 3.31 -15.68
CA ASP A 77 -18.57 4.71 -15.36
C ASP A 77 -20.06 4.87 -14.96
N THR A 78 -20.75 3.77 -14.68
CA THR A 78 -22.16 3.71 -14.26
C THR A 78 -22.31 2.85 -13.02
N TYR A 79 -23.41 3.01 -12.31
CA TYR A 79 -23.80 2.15 -11.19
C TYR A 79 -25.20 1.61 -11.42
N ASP A 80 -25.34 0.29 -11.51
CA ASP A 80 -26.61 -0.41 -11.76
C ASP A 80 -27.34 0.13 -13.03
N GLY A 81 -26.55 0.46 -14.07
CA GLY A 81 -27.02 1.02 -15.33
C GLY A 81 -27.38 2.51 -15.31
N GLU A 82 -27.30 3.17 -14.15
CA GLU A 82 -27.54 4.60 -13.97
C GLU A 82 -26.21 5.39 -13.93
N SER A 83 -26.25 6.65 -14.38
CA SER A 83 -25.08 7.53 -14.32
C SER A 83 -25.18 8.42 -13.06
N TYR A 84 -24.43 8.07 -12.02
CA TYR A 84 -24.29 8.89 -10.82
C TYR A 84 -22.91 9.56 -10.81
N LEU A 85 -22.67 10.42 -11.78
CA LEU A 85 -21.49 11.27 -11.88
C LEU A 85 -21.86 12.69 -11.45
N ASN A 86 -21.09 13.26 -10.52
CA ASN A 86 -21.24 14.66 -10.10
C ASN A 86 -22.62 15.02 -9.51
N ILE A 87 -23.15 14.21 -8.62
CA ILE A 87 -24.43 14.49 -7.94
C ILE A 87 -24.18 15.41 -6.74
N PRO A 88 -24.88 16.59 -6.63
CA PRO A 88 -24.64 17.54 -5.56
C PRO A 88 -25.27 17.11 -4.24
N TYR A 89 -24.44 17.14 -3.17
CA TYR A 89 -24.87 16.96 -1.79
C TYR A 89 -24.44 18.17 -0.96
N GLU A 90 -25.40 18.77 -0.22
CA GLU A 90 -25.20 19.98 0.59
C GLU A 90 -25.11 19.64 2.09
N ALA A 91 -24.14 20.26 2.78
CA ALA A 91 -23.98 20.16 4.21
C ALA A 91 -25.01 21.01 4.94
N VAL A 92 -25.71 20.41 5.92
CA VAL A 92 -26.67 21.11 6.79
C VAL A 92 -26.44 20.67 8.23
N THR A 93 -26.28 21.59 9.15
CA THR A 93 -26.24 21.26 10.57
C THR A 93 -27.67 21.07 11.11
N LYS A 94 -27.95 19.85 11.56
CA LYS A 94 -29.23 19.50 12.18
C LYS A 94 -28.96 18.88 13.54
N ASP A 95 -29.59 19.44 14.58
CA ASP A 95 -29.48 18.97 15.96
C ASP A 95 -28.04 18.86 16.48
N GLY A 96 -27.13 19.75 16.01
CA GLY A 96 -25.72 19.77 16.37
C GLY A 96 -24.81 18.82 15.56
N ALA A 97 -25.39 17.97 14.71
CA ALA A 97 -24.65 17.08 13.82
C ALA A 97 -24.72 17.57 12.36
N GLN A 98 -23.63 17.40 11.62
CA GLN A 98 -23.60 17.69 10.19
C GLN A 98 -24.21 16.51 9.42
N VAL A 99 -25.24 16.80 8.63
CA VAL A 99 -25.89 15.87 7.71
C VAL A 99 -25.74 16.34 6.28
N TRP A 100 -25.65 15.42 5.34
CA TRP A 100 -25.49 15.68 3.92
C TRP A 100 -26.76 15.31 3.17
N ASN A 101 -27.40 16.30 2.59
CA ASN A 101 -28.63 16.09 1.85
C ASN A 101 -28.37 16.23 0.35
N PRO A 102 -28.93 15.36 -0.49
CA PRO A 102 -28.91 15.59 -1.93
C PRO A 102 -29.68 16.87 -2.26
N VAL A 103 -29.11 17.71 -3.15
CA VAL A 103 -29.76 18.95 -3.59
C VAL A 103 -30.98 18.62 -4.47
N ASP A 104 -30.85 17.57 -5.29
CA ASP A 104 -31.89 17.06 -6.18
C ASP A 104 -32.30 15.63 -5.82
N GLU A 105 -32.28 14.69 -6.78
CA GLU A 105 -32.56 13.28 -6.52
C GLU A 105 -31.35 12.58 -5.88
N PRO A 106 -31.56 11.74 -4.82
CA PRO A 106 -30.47 11.03 -4.19
C PRO A 106 -29.89 9.92 -5.09
N ILE A 107 -28.63 9.57 -4.86
CA ILE A 107 -28.04 8.35 -5.40
C ILE A 107 -28.73 7.15 -4.74
N LEU A 108 -29.28 6.24 -5.54
CA LEU A 108 -30.00 5.08 -5.07
C LEU A 108 -29.15 3.80 -5.18
N LEU A 109 -28.90 3.16 -4.05
CA LEU A 109 -28.09 1.95 -3.95
C LEU A 109 -28.91 0.68 -4.05
N SER A 110 -28.47 -0.24 -4.91
CA SER A 110 -28.99 -1.60 -5.06
C SER A 110 -28.12 -2.62 -4.28
N THR A 111 -28.29 -3.89 -4.57
CA THR A 111 -27.43 -4.96 -4.05
C THR A 111 -26.05 -5.01 -4.72
N THR A 112 -25.86 -4.32 -5.84
CA THR A 112 -24.57 -4.18 -6.54
C THR A 112 -23.62 -3.33 -5.71
N SER A 113 -22.35 -3.72 -5.62
CA SER A 113 -21.30 -2.95 -4.95
C SER A 113 -20.82 -1.82 -5.84
N GLY A 114 -20.79 -0.60 -5.32
CA GLY A 114 -20.22 0.59 -5.98
C GLY A 114 -19.05 1.19 -5.24
N ASN A 115 -18.26 1.96 -5.95
CA ASN A 115 -17.22 2.81 -5.40
C ASN A 115 -17.74 4.25 -5.33
N ALA A 116 -17.67 4.87 -4.17
CA ALA A 116 -18.04 6.26 -3.97
C ALA A 116 -16.83 7.18 -3.98
N PHE A 117 -16.97 8.36 -4.58
CA PHE A 117 -15.98 9.43 -4.66
C PHE A 117 -16.65 10.76 -4.33
N ALA A 118 -15.86 11.72 -3.84
CA ALA A 118 -16.33 13.07 -3.58
C ALA A 118 -15.25 14.09 -3.92
N TYR A 119 -15.72 15.32 -4.29
CA TYR A 119 -14.85 16.48 -4.38
C TYR A 119 -15.58 17.73 -3.91
N TYR A 120 -14.81 18.72 -3.52
CA TYR A 120 -15.25 20.06 -3.12
C TYR A 120 -14.39 21.14 -3.79
N PRO A 121 -14.93 22.31 -4.13
CA PRO A 121 -16.35 22.63 -4.17
C PRO A 121 -17.06 22.02 -5.39
N TYR A 122 -18.33 21.71 -5.26
CA TYR A 122 -19.17 21.26 -6.37
C TYR A 122 -19.22 22.30 -7.49
N SER A 123 -19.21 21.85 -8.74
CA SER A 123 -19.44 22.66 -9.92
C SER A 123 -20.30 21.92 -10.93
N GLU A 124 -21.31 22.57 -11.47
CA GLU A 124 -22.18 22.02 -12.54
C GLU A 124 -21.40 21.73 -13.84
N ASP A 125 -20.29 22.44 -14.06
CA ASP A 125 -19.45 22.30 -15.26
C ASP A 125 -18.60 21.04 -15.26
N VAL A 126 -18.46 20.34 -14.12
CA VAL A 126 -17.67 19.12 -14.00
C VAL A 126 -18.42 17.94 -14.58
N THR A 127 -17.92 17.44 -15.69
CA THR A 127 -18.47 16.26 -16.40
C THR A 127 -17.66 14.98 -16.15
N SER A 128 -16.48 15.09 -15.55
CA SER A 128 -15.58 13.97 -15.23
C SER A 128 -14.85 14.24 -13.92
N LEU A 129 -14.84 13.26 -13.03
CA LEU A 129 -14.06 13.34 -11.79
C LEU A 129 -12.54 13.31 -12.01
N LYS A 130 -12.09 12.94 -13.21
CA LYS A 130 -10.68 12.95 -13.59
C LYS A 130 -10.18 14.29 -14.10
N GLU A 131 -11.09 15.24 -14.35
CA GLU A 131 -10.80 16.51 -15.02
C GLU A 131 -11.49 17.68 -14.32
N ILE A 132 -11.23 17.88 -13.02
CA ILE A 132 -11.80 18.97 -12.23
C ILE A 132 -10.86 20.19 -12.32
N PRO A 133 -11.30 21.32 -12.90
CA PRO A 133 -10.48 22.54 -12.92
C PRO A 133 -10.27 23.08 -11.51
N VAL A 134 -9.02 23.30 -11.12
CA VAL A 134 -8.62 23.86 -9.83
C VAL A 134 -7.94 25.19 -10.05
N LYS A 135 -8.27 26.21 -9.26
CA LYS A 135 -7.67 27.55 -9.31
C LYS A 135 -7.28 28.01 -7.91
N ALA A 136 -6.09 28.58 -7.81
CA ALA A 136 -5.54 29.21 -6.61
C ALA A 136 -4.82 30.49 -7.02
N THR A 137 -5.59 31.43 -7.61
CA THR A 137 -5.11 32.72 -8.09
C THR A 137 -5.40 33.83 -7.07
N SER A 138 -4.86 35.03 -7.27
CA SER A 138 -5.06 36.15 -6.36
C SER A 138 -6.55 36.49 -6.12
N ASP A 139 -7.39 36.31 -7.11
CA ASP A 139 -8.83 36.54 -7.08
C ASP A 139 -9.67 35.28 -6.73
N HIS A 140 -9.00 34.14 -6.58
CA HIS A 140 -9.70 32.89 -6.31
C HIS A 140 -8.91 32.05 -5.28
N GLN A 141 -9.20 32.26 -4.01
CA GLN A 141 -8.58 31.56 -2.86
C GLN A 141 -9.62 30.66 -2.22
N VAL A 142 -10.00 29.60 -2.95
CA VAL A 142 -10.97 28.60 -2.50
C VAL A 142 -10.22 27.28 -2.35
N ASP A 143 -10.46 26.60 -1.25
CA ASP A 143 -9.87 25.28 -0.99
C ASP A 143 -10.53 24.22 -1.87
N TYR A 144 -9.71 23.39 -2.50
CA TYR A 144 -10.16 22.24 -3.28
C TYR A 144 -9.81 20.95 -2.54
N MET A 145 -10.82 20.13 -2.34
CA MET A 145 -10.65 18.88 -1.60
C MET A 145 -11.23 17.70 -2.38
N TYR A 146 -10.76 16.51 -2.09
CA TYR A 146 -11.24 15.28 -2.70
C TYR A 146 -11.25 14.15 -1.67
N ALA A 147 -12.20 13.23 -1.80
CA ALA A 147 -12.18 11.96 -1.06
C ALA A 147 -11.74 10.84 -2.00
N LYS A 148 -10.74 10.10 -1.59
CA LYS A 148 -10.31 8.88 -2.28
C LYS A 148 -11.44 7.85 -2.25
N LYS A 149 -11.37 6.91 -3.18
CA LYS A 149 -12.28 5.79 -3.39
C LYS A 149 -12.76 5.16 -2.07
N ILE A 150 -14.07 5.20 -1.82
CA ILE A 150 -14.72 4.38 -0.79
C ILE A 150 -15.32 3.15 -1.47
N ASN A 151 -14.85 1.98 -1.08
CA ASN A 151 -15.26 0.72 -1.68
C ASN A 151 -16.57 0.20 -1.06
N SER A 152 -17.35 -0.50 -1.89
CA SER A 152 -18.46 -1.36 -1.44
C SER A 152 -19.68 -0.66 -0.84
N VAL A 153 -20.03 0.55 -1.31
CA VAL A 153 -21.36 1.09 -1.01
C VAL A 153 -22.45 0.28 -1.74
N LYS A 154 -23.49 -0.12 -1.04
CA LYS A 154 -24.62 -0.91 -1.56
C LYS A 154 -25.79 -0.84 -0.60
N LYS A 155 -26.95 -1.40 -0.98
CA LYS A 155 -28.18 -1.40 -0.18
C LYS A 155 -27.98 -1.84 1.28
N SER A 156 -27.15 -2.84 1.54
CA SER A 156 -26.86 -3.34 2.89
C SER A 156 -25.82 -2.51 3.68
N THR A 157 -25.09 -1.65 3.00
CA THR A 157 -24.10 -0.73 3.56
C THR A 157 -24.23 0.63 2.86
N PRO A 158 -25.32 1.38 3.14
CA PRO A 158 -25.65 2.59 2.37
C PRO A 158 -24.83 3.82 2.76
N THR A 159 -24.06 3.75 3.85
CA THR A 159 -23.30 4.89 4.37
C THR A 159 -21.89 4.91 3.80
N ALA A 160 -21.50 5.99 3.14
CA ALA A 160 -20.12 6.25 2.72
C ALA A 160 -19.45 7.19 3.74
N SER A 161 -18.49 6.67 4.50
CA SER A 161 -17.64 7.47 5.38
C SER A 161 -16.42 7.95 4.61
N MET A 162 -16.29 9.27 4.45
CA MET A 162 -15.31 9.92 3.59
C MET A 162 -14.46 10.92 4.36
N THR A 163 -13.14 10.93 4.12
CA THR A 163 -12.26 12.01 4.53
C THR A 163 -11.84 12.81 3.31
N LEU A 164 -12.14 14.10 3.31
CA LEU A 164 -11.73 15.02 2.25
C LEU A 164 -10.28 15.46 2.49
N ASN A 165 -9.42 15.24 1.52
CA ASN A 165 -8.03 15.66 1.53
C ASN A 165 -7.86 16.94 0.71
N HIS A 166 -6.99 17.84 1.16
CA HIS A 166 -6.68 19.08 0.43
C HIS A 166 -5.87 18.78 -0.84
N ALA A 167 -6.29 19.30 -1.97
CA ALA A 167 -5.55 19.21 -3.22
C ALA A 167 -4.51 20.33 -3.34
N LEU A 168 -4.73 21.45 -2.67
CA LEU A 168 -3.84 22.63 -2.65
C LEU A 168 -2.79 22.53 -1.54
N CYS A 169 -1.73 23.32 -1.66
CA CYS A 169 -0.84 23.68 -0.56
C CYS A 169 -1.15 25.10 -0.08
N ALA A 170 -0.64 25.46 1.09
CA ALA A 170 -0.72 26.82 1.60
C ALA A 170 0.68 27.36 1.95
N VAL A 171 0.86 28.68 1.75
CA VAL A 171 2.00 29.41 2.33
C VAL A 171 1.47 30.26 3.47
N ARG A 172 1.91 29.95 4.68
CA ARG A 172 1.56 30.67 5.90
C ARG A 172 2.63 31.68 6.26
N LEU A 173 2.29 32.94 6.23
CA LEU A 173 3.12 34.03 6.69
C LEU A 173 2.77 34.35 8.16
N SER A 174 3.63 34.00 9.09
CA SER A 174 3.50 34.31 10.52
C SER A 174 4.29 35.59 10.84
N ILE A 175 3.60 36.71 11.11
CA ILE A 175 4.22 38.01 11.22
C ILE A 175 4.28 38.43 12.68
N ILE A 176 5.48 38.71 13.17
CA ILE A 176 5.77 39.10 14.55
C ILE A 176 6.34 40.50 14.55
N ARG A 177 5.83 41.35 15.42
CA ARG A 177 6.37 42.68 15.68
C ARG A 177 7.47 42.58 16.73
N GLY A 178 8.69 42.84 16.33
CA GLY A 178 9.85 43.00 17.19
C GLY A 178 10.00 44.43 17.70
N THR A 179 11.09 45.08 17.35
CA THR A 179 11.41 46.48 17.81
C THR A 179 10.82 47.55 16.90
N TYR A 180 9.98 47.21 15.96
CA TYR A 180 9.36 48.14 14.98
C TYR A 180 8.53 49.23 15.69
N LYS A 181 8.79 50.52 15.38
CA LYS A 181 8.15 51.71 16.02
C LYS A 181 6.96 52.28 15.24
N GLY A 182 6.70 51.80 14.00
CA GLY A 182 5.55 52.15 13.21
C GLY A 182 4.25 51.49 13.73
N GLU A 183 3.11 51.71 13.10
CA GLU A 183 1.85 51.08 13.45
C GLU A 183 1.91 49.58 13.16
N GLY A 184 2.70 49.17 12.15
CA GLY A 184 2.87 47.77 11.74
C GLY A 184 1.65 47.20 11.02
N VAL A 185 0.92 48.06 10.32
CA VAL A 185 -0.27 47.63 9.57
C VAL A 185 0.14 47.03 8.24
N ILE A 186 -0.21 45.75 8.05
CA ILE A 186 0.02 45.03 6.81
C ILE A 186 -1.25 45.11 5.97
N THR A 187 -1.15 45.72 4.77
CA THR A 187 -2.28 45.98 3.88
C THR A 187 -2.29 45.08 2.64
N SER A 188 -1.17 44.45 2.32
CA SER A 188 -1.11 43.43 1.24
C SER A 188 0.02 42.44 1.50
N ALA A 189 -0.16 41.23 1.00
CA ALA A 189 0.82 40.16 1.01
C ALA A 189 0.78 39.40 -0.32
N SER A 190 1.93 39.10 -0.88
CA SER A 190 2.04 38.22 -2.03
C SER A 190 3.15 37.20 -1.87
N VAL A 191 3.01 36.07 -2.52
CA VAL A 191 4.01 35.00 -2.58
C VAL A 191 4.26 34.58 -4.01
N LYS A 192 5.52 34.24 -4.32
CA LYS A 192 5.93 33.82 -5.65
C LYS A 192 7.07 32.81 -5.54
N GLY A 193 7.11 31.81 -6.41
CA GLY A 193 8.17 30.83 -6.50
C GLY A 193 7.79 29.67 -7.43
N ASP A 194 8.76 29.01 -8.05
CA ASP A 194 8.51 27.90 -8.98
C ASP A 194 7.81 26.70 -8.35
N ILE A 195 7.79 26.62 -7.04
CA ILE A 195 7.04 25.65 -6.23
C ILE A 195 5.54 25.90 -6.22
N LEU A 196 5.09 27.12 -6.56
CA LEU A 196 3.70 27.57 -6.51
C LEU A 196 3.16 27.78 -7.93
N ALA A 197 1.91 27.40 -8.14
CA ALA A 197 1.18 27.62 -9.39
C ALA A 197 -0.24 28.10 -9.12
N GLY A 198 -0.86 28.71 -10.15
CA GLY A 198 -2.18 29.32 -10.02
C GLY A 198 -3.34 28.41 -10.44
N ALA A 199 -3.10 27.38 -11.25
CA ALA A 199 -4.16 26.49 -11.73
C ALA A 199 -3.64 25.09 -12.05
N ALA A 200 -4.55 24.11 -12.02
CA ALA A 200 -4.29 22.71 -12.43
C ALA A 200 -5.61 22.00 -12.78
N ILE A 201 -5.48 20.76 -13.21
CA ILE A 201 -6.58 19.80 -13.31
C ILE A 201 -6.40 18.75 -12.20
N LEU A 202 -7.40 18.61 -11.35
CA LEU A 202 -7.46 17.60 -10.29
C LEU A 202 -8.18 16.35 -10.79
N ASN A 203 -7.57 15.20 -10.59
CA ASN A 203 -8.25 13.91 -10.64
C ASN A 203 -8.73 13.56 -9.22
N ALA A 204 -10.01 13.69 -8.94
CA ALA A 204 -10.57 13.43 -7.61
C ALA A 204 -10.58 11.94 -7.24
N MET A 205 -10.31 11.02 -8.18
CA MET A 205 -10.28 9.59 -7.91
C MET A 205 -8.99 9.16 -7.19
N ASP A 206 -7.88 9.87 -7.42
CA ASP A 206 -6.57 9.56 -6.84
C ASP A 206 -5.85 10.76 -6.21
N GLY A 207 -6.37 11.99 -6.46
CA GLY A 207 -5.82 13.23 -5.94
C GLY A 207 -4.65 13.80 -6.75
N THR A 208 -4.38 13.25 -7.94
CA THR A 208 -3.29 13.75 -8.79
C THR A 208 -3.65 15.08 -9.44
N LEU A 209 -2.66 15.97 -9.54
CA LEU A 209 -2.74 17.24 -10.24
C LEU A 209 -1.98 17.15 -11.56
N SER A 210 -2.59 17.64 -12.63
CA SER A 210 -2.02 17.68 -13.99
C SER A 210 -2.29 19.02 -14.64
N SER A 211 -1.71 19.27 -15.82
CA SER A 211 -1.90 20.54 -16.58
C SER A 211 -1.67 21.77 -15.71
N ILE A 212 -0.55 21.78 -14.96
CA ILE A 212 -0.23 22.84 -14.00
C ILE A 212 0.13 24.12 -14.78
N GLU A 213 -0.51 25.26 -14.45
CA GLU A 213 -0.37 26.53 -15.13
C GLU A 213 -0.06 27.65 -14.14
N GLY A 214 0.59 28.73 -14.62
CA GLY A 214 0.94 29.90 -13.80
C GLY A 214 2.03 29.59 -12.77
N VAL A 215 2.96 28.70 -13.08
CA VAL A 215 4.11 28.38 -12.21
C VAL A 215 5.01 29.62 -12.10
N GLY A 216 5.34 30.00 -10.87
CA GLY A 216 6.20 31.16 -10.58
C GLY A 216 5.54 32.53 -10.77
N GLU A 217 4.25 32.58 -11.05
CA GLU A 217 3.50 33.82 -11.06
C GLU A 217 3.15 34.27 -9.64
N PRO A 218 3.08 35.61 -9.35
CA PRO A 218 2.73 36.10 -8.02
C PRO A 218 1.28 35.77 -7.65
N ILE A 219 1.08 35.24 -6.43
CA ILE A 219 -0.25 35.05 -5.84
C ILE A 219 -0.41 36.07 -4.72
N ALA A 220 -1.28 37.07 -4.91
CA ALA A 220 -1.49 38.21 -4.02
C ALA A 220 -2.99 38.36 -3.71
N PRO A 221 -3.55 37.57 -2.80
CA PRO A 221 -4.96 37.66 -2.43
C PRO A 221 -5.26 38.98 -1.74
N GLU A 222 -6.51 39.41 -1.83
CA GLU A 222 -7.02 40.52 -1.03
C GLU A 222 -7.11 40.09 0.43
N ILE A 223 -6.45 40.83 1.33
CA ILE A 223 -6.45 40.58 2.77
C ILE A 223 -7.08 41.76 3.51
N ASP A 224 -7.76 41.48 4.61
CA ASP A 224 -8.13 42.53 5.57
C ASP A 224 -6.86 43.07 6.23
N PRO A 225 -6.72 44.39 6.45
CA PRO A 225 -5.51 44.92 7.09
C PRO A 225 -5.27 44.30 8.47
N ILE A 226 -4.05 43.82 8.67
CA ILE A 226 -3.62 43.17 9.90
C ILE A 226 -2.56 44.02 10.60
N THR A 227 -2.70 44.27 11.90
CA THR A 227 -1.68 44.98 12.66
C THR A 227 -0.73 43.96 13.30
N ALA A 228 0.55 44.03 12.97
CA ALA A 228 1.57 43.17 13.56
C ALA A 228 1.68 43.40 15.06
N SER A 229 1.65 42.33 15.85
CA SER A 229 1.76 42.32 17.30
C SER A 229 2.95 41.47 17.78
N SER A 230 3.19 41.44 19.09
CA SER A 230 4.19 40.52 19.68
C SER A 230 3.75 39.04 19.53
N GLU A 231 2.48 38.78 19.28
CA GLU A 231 1.97 37.46 18.88
C GLU A 231 1.97 37.34 17.36
N SER A 232 2.16 36.12 16.84
CA SER A 232 2.20 35.92 15.40
C SER A 232 0.82 36.08 14.75
N ASN A 233 0.63 37.11 13.94
CA ASN A 233 -0.49 37.20 13.03
C ASN A 233 -0.23 36.34 11.81
N LYS A 234 -1.23 35.58 11.35
CA LYS A 234 -1.08 34.61 10.27
C LYS A 234 -1.84 35.08 9.03
N ILE A 235 -1.19 34.99 7.88
CA ILE A 235 -1.78 35.16 6.54
C ILE A 235 -1.53 33.86 5.79
N ASP A 236 -2.58 33.16 5.39
CA ASP A 236 -2.46 31.95 4.60
C ASP A 236 -2.81 32.26 3.15
N ILE A 237 -1.98 31.83 2.23
CA ILE A 237 -2.14 32.00 0.79
C ILE A 237 -2.17 30.61 0.16
N LEU A 238 -3.30 30.26 -0.50
CA LEU A 238 -3.46 29.02 -1.22
C LEU A 238 -2.73 29.04 -2.54
N ALA A 239 -2.14 27.92 -2.91
CA ALA A 239 -1.48 27.71 -4.18
C ALA A 239 -1.63 26.24 -4.65
N VAL A 240 -1.53 26.05 -5.96
CA VAL A 240 -1.34 24.71 -6.54
C VAL A 240 0.12 24.32 -6.35
N PRO A 241 0.43 23.16 -5.75
CA PRO A 241 1.81 22.68 -5.67
C PRO A 241 2.30 22.26 -7.07
N SER A 242 3.41 22.82 -7.52
CA SER A 242 3.97 22.53 -8.85
C SER A 242 4.82 21.25 -8.89
N GLY A 243 5.20 20.70 -7.73
CA GLY A 243 6.14 19.62 -7.61
C GLY A 243 7.62 20.02 -7.72
N ALA A 244 7.91 21.31 -7.98
CA ALA A 244 9.28 21.81 -8.02
C ALA A 244 9.83 22.08 -6.61
N LYS A 245 11.13 22.40 -6.53
CA LYS A 245 11.77 22.96 -5.34
C LYS A 245 12.26 24.36 -5.67
N SER A 246 11.90 25.34 -4.88
CA SER A 246 12.44 26.70 -4.98
C SER A 246 12.35 27.46 -3.67
N THR A 247 13.03 28.59 -3.59
CA THR A 247 12.77 29.61 -2.58
C THR A 247 11.47 30.34 -2.91
N ILE A 248 10.80 30.84 -1.86
CA ILE A 248 9.61 31.69 -1.98
C ILE A 248 10.03 33.14 -1.80
N GLU A 249 9.70 33.98 -2.78
CA GLU A 249 9.74 35.42 -2.69
C GLU A 249 8.43 35.91 -2.05
N ILE A 250 8.52 36.79 -1.07
CA ILE A 250 7.41 37.32 -0.29
C ILE A 250 7.44 38.82 -0.40
N GLU A 251 6.34 39.45 -0.80
CA GLU A 251 6.18 40.86 -0.82
C GLU A 251 5.09 41.26 0.19
N LEU A 252 5.42 42.17 1.12
CA LEU A 252 4.49 42.70 2.12
C LEU A 252 4.43 44.24 2.00
N CYS A 253 3.24 44.79 2.09
CA CYS A 253 3.06 46.26 2.27
C CYS A 253 2.81 46.53 3.77
N ILE A 254 3.77 47.13 4.45
CA ILE A 254 3.74 47.45 5.87
C ILE A 254 3.76 48.98 6.03
N ASP A 255 2.74 49.55 6.66
CA ASP A 255 2.54 51.00 6.81
C ASP A 255 2.74 51.80 5.49
N GLY A 256 2.24 51.24 4.37
CA GLY A 256 2.34 51.83 3.03
C GLY A 256 3.72 51.64 2.35
N ARG A 257 4.64 50.84 2.92
CA ARG A 257 5.95 50.51 2.34
C ARG A 257 5.99 49.08 1.91
N THR A 258 6.41 48.84 0.69
CA THR A 258 6.63 47.46 0.18
C THR A 258 7.98 46.95 0.61
N VAL A 259 8.00 45.75 1.16
CA VAL A 259 9.20 45.00 1.58
C VAL A 259 9.19 43.66 0.86
N THR A 260 10.33 43.33 0.21
CA THR A 260 10.53 42.04 -0.45
C THR A 260 11.46 41.17 0.37
N LEU A 261 11.05 39.94 0.65
CA LEU A 261 11.77 38.95 1.46
C LEU A 261 11.87 37.63 0.69
N PHE A 262 12.80 36.78 1.10
CA PHE A 262 12.99 35.45 0.52
C PHE A 262 13.03 34.41 1.61
N SER A 263 12.47 33.23 1.37
CA SER A 263 12.68 32.09 2.28
C SER A 263 14.18 31.73 2.29
N PRO A 264 14.78 31.47 3.46
CA PRO A 264 16.22 31.23 3.58
C PRO A 264 16.66 29.88 3.00
N ARG A 265 15.71 29.00 2.64
CA ARG A 265 15.96 27.69 2.01
C ARG A 265 14.92 27.39 0.95
N GLU A 266 15.25 26.50 0.04
CA GLU A 266 14.30 25.94 -0.90
C GLU A 266 13.24 25.10 -0.15
N LEU A 267 12.01 25.23 -0.54
CA LEU A 267 10.88 24.46 -0.05
C LEU A 267 10.37 23.52 -1.15
N ASN A 268 9.70 22.47 -0.76
CA ASN A 268 8.93 21.58 -1.63
C ASN A 268 7.59 21.32 -0.95
N LEU A 269 6.49 21.73 -1.58
CA LEU A 269 5.15 21.60 -1.03
C LEU A 269 4.32 20.65 -1.88
N SER A 270 3.53 19.84 -1.21
CA SER A 270 2.53 18.94 -1.81
C SER A 270 1.12 19.35 -1.37
N GLY A 271 0.09 18.80 -1.99
CA GLY A 271 -1.29 18.98 -1.53
C GLY A 271 -1.45 18.60 -0.05
N GLY A 272 -2.17 19.41 0.71
CA GLY A 272 -2.34 19.24 2.15
C GLY A 272 -1.15 19.68 3.02
N GLN A 273 -0.15 20.37 2.46
CA GLN A 273 1.00 20.88 3.22
C GLN A 273 0.96 22.40 3.37
N ILE A 274 1.46 22.88 4.50
CA ILE A 274 1.64 24.31 4.79
C ILE A 274 3.13 24.62 4.90
N GLY A 275 3.62 25.49 4.04
CA GLY A 275 4.93 26.12 4.17
C GLY A 275 4.83 27.34 5.09
N SER A 276 5.19 27.17 6.36
CA SER A 276 5.16 28.24 7.37
C SER A 276 6.43 29.08 7.32
N ILE A 277 6.29 30.38 7.17
CA ILE A 277 7.40 31.35 7.10
C ILE A 277 7.16 32.41 8.18
N THR A 278 8.04 32.44 9.16
CA THR A 278 7.97 33.44 10.23
C THR A 278 8.78 34.67 9.86
N ILE A 279 8.15 35.83 9.92
CA ILE A 279 8.72 37.14 9.58
C ILE A 279 8.72 38.01 10.80
N THR A 280 9.88 38.54 11.20
CA THR A 280 10.01 39.50 12.28
C THR A 280 10.20 40.89 11.67
N ILE A 281 9.44 41.89 12.17
CA ILE A 281 9.54 43.31 11.75
C ILE A 281 10.23 44.07 12.87
N ASP A 282 11.44 44.57 12.59
CA ASP A 282 12.24 45.36 13.49
C ASP A 282 12.42 46.81 13.02
N GLU A 283 13.07 47.64 13.85
CA GLU A 283 13.39 49.05 13.52
C GLU A 283 14.32 49.08 12.28
N GLY A 284 13.77 49.40 11.12
CA GLY A 284 14.48 49.60 9.86
C GLY A 284 14.58 48.35 8.95
N ALA A 285 14.10 47.18 9.35
CA ALA A 285 14.10 45.99 8.51
C ALA A 285 13.01 44.97 8.90
N ALA A 286 12.51 44.23 7.89
CA ALA A 286 11.81 42.97 8.12
C ALA A 286 12.69 41.84 7.61
N TYR A 287 12.68 40.70 8.27
CA TYR A 287 13.48 39.56 7.87
C TYR A 287 12.80 38.21 8.26
N VAL A 288 13.09 37.19 7.49
CA VAL A 288 12.58 35.84 7.77
C VAL A 288 13.40 35.22 8.90
N THR A 289 12.74 34.86 10.01
CA THR A 289 13.37 34.25 11.18
C THR A 289 13.35 32.73 11.17
N SER A 290 12.32 32.12 10.56
CA SER A 290 12.25 30.66 10.39
C SER A 290 11.40 30.29 9.19
N THR A 291 11.65 29.06 8.68
CA THR A 291 10.79 28.39 7.69
C THR A 291 10.62 26.96 8.10
N ASP A 292 9.40 26.46 8.03
CA ASP A 292 9.07 25.06 8.31
C ASP A 292 8.00 24.56 7.34
N ILE A 293 7.94 23.24 7.13
CA ILE A 293 6.89 22.58 6.36
C ILE A 293 6.16 21.67 7.33
N THR A 294 4.87 21.90 7.45
CA THR A 294 3.99 21.08 8.27
C THR A 294 2.89 20.50 7.40
N GLU A 295 2.44 19.31 7.76
CA GLU A 295 1.20 18.80 7.20
C GLU A 295 0.05 19.73 7.57
N TRP A 296 -0.98 19.75 6.75
CA TRP A 296 -2.18 20.50 6.99
C TRP A 296 -3.00 19.82 8.09
N VAL A 297 -2.45 19.82 9.29
CA VAL A 297 -3.04 19.28 10.51
C VAL A 297 -3.28 20.40 11.50
N HIS A 298 -4.20 20.20 12.42
CA HIS A 298 -4.31 21.08 13.59
C HIS A 298 -2.91 21.35 14.16
N ASP A 299 -2.57 22.61 14.33
CA ASP A 299 -1.55 22.95 15.32
C ASP A 299 -1.90 22.14 16.55
N LYS A 300 -1.02 21.27 17.00
CA LYS A 300 -1.11 20.74 18.36
C LYS A 300 -1.30 21.97 19.22
N VAL A 301 -2.49 22.14 19.76
CA VAL A 301 -2.74 23.23 20.70
C VAL A 301 -1.63 23.12 21.71
N SER A 302 -0.85 24.15 21.87
CA SER A 302 0.17 24.17 22.89
C SER A 302 -0.54 23.78 24.17
N ASN A 303 0.00 22.80 24.91
CA ASN A 303 -0.58 22.41 26.21
C ASN A 303 -0.64 23.59 27.21
N ARG A 304 -0.47 24.80 26.70
CA ARG A 304 -0.37 26.05 27.41
C ARG A 304 -1.12 27.14 26.67
N ILE A 305 -2.07 27.77 27.31
CA ILE A 305 -2.85 28.91 26.87
C ILE A 305 -2.42 30.12 27.67
N ASP A 306 -1.85 31.14 27.03
CA ASP A 306 -1.41 32.37 27.70
C ASP A 306 -2.59 33.36 27.77
N ILE A 307 -2.86 33.87 28.97
CA ILE A 307 -3.94 34.81 29.28
C ILE A 307 -3.42 36.04 30.02
N GLY A 308 -2.58 36.82 29.36
CA GLY A 308 -1.96 37.99 29.96
C GLY A 308 -0.89 37.64 30.99
N GLU A 309 -1.12 37.96 32.28
CA GLU A 309 -0.14 37.68 33.37
C GLU A 309 -0.16 36.20 33.81
N HIS A 310 -1.14 35.42 33.37
CA HIS A 310 -1.35 34.03 33.82
C HIS A 310 -1.37 33.06 32.64
N THR A 311 -1.20 31.79 32.95
CA THR A 311 -1.24 30.69 31.94
C THR A 311 -2.18 29.58 32.37
N VAL A 312 -2.86 28.99 31.40
CA VAL A 312 -3.60 27.73 31.58
C VAL A 312 -2.83 26.60 30.91
N THR A 313 -2.40 25.64 31.68
CA THR A 313 -1.65 24.47 31.21
C THR A 313 -2.56 23.24 31.23
N LEU A 314 -2.54 22.46 30.15
CA LEU A 314 -3.25 21.19 30.05
C LEU A 314 -2.29 20.06 30.47
N GLY A 315 -2.61 19.41 31.59
CA GLY A 315 -1.80 18.35 32.19
C GLY A 315 -2.58 17.01 32.27
N GLY A 316 -1.93 16.01 32.83
CA GLY A 316 -2.49 14.66 32.92
C GLY A 316 -2.36 13.87 31.61
N VAL A 317 -3.29 12.97 31.33
CA VAL A 317 -3.31 12.14 30.11
C VAL A 317 -3.94 12.96 28.98
N THR A 318 -3.12 13.66 28.21
CA THR A 318 -3.55 14.48 27.06
C THR A 318 -3.36 13.77 25.72
N ASP A 319 -2.68 12.65 25.69
CA ASP A 319 -2.44 11.88 24.47
C ASP A 319 -3.76 11.36 23.87
N GLY A 320 -3.99 11.69 22.59
CA GLY A 320 -5.21 11.33 21.87
C GLY A 320 -6.39 12.27 22.10
N LEU A 321 -6.23 13.33 22.86
CA LEU A 321 -7.22 14.39 22.97
C LEU A 321 -6.86 15.53 22.03
N THR A 322 -7.87 16.04 21.31
CA THR A 322 -7.74 17.30 20.59
C THR A 322 -8.48 18.38 21.38
N PHE A 323 -7.87 19.55 21.48
CA PHE A 323 -8.36 20.67 22.24
C PHE A 323 -8.55 21.85 21.29
N ASP A 324 -9.70 22.49 21.36
CA ASP A 324 -9.89 23.82 20.81
C ASP A 324 -10.10 24.80 21.96
N SER A 325 -9.40 25.93 21.93
CA SER A 325 -9.45 26.89 23.05
C SER A 325 -9.67 28.31 22.54
N SER A 326 -10.49 29.06 23.25
CA SER A 326 -10.70 30.48 23.03
C SER A 326 -10.57 31.25 24.33
N VAL A 327 -10.10 32.48 24.24
CA VAL A 327 -10.03 33.43 25.33
C VAL A 327 -10.94 34.60 24.96
N ASP A 328 -11.87 34.97 25.85
CA ASP A 328 -12.75 36.13 25.63
C ASP A 328 -12.08 37.45 26.08
N GLU A 329 -12.76 38.60 25.83
CA GLU A 329 -12.24 39.93 26.18
C GLU A 329 -12.11 40.14 27.70
N GLU A 330 -12.78 39.31 28.53
CA GLU A 330 -12.71 39.35 29.98
C GLU A 330 -11.62 38.40 30.55
N GLY A 331 -10.89 37.66 29.66
CA GLY A 331 -9.85 36.72 30.06
C GLY A 331 -10.36 35.34 30.51
N ASN A 332 -11.63 35.03 30.26
CA ASN A 332 -12.16 33.68 30.52
C ASN A 332 -11.71 32.72 29.39
N VAL A 333 -11.35 31.51 29.77
CA VAL A 333 -10.92 30.49 28.82
C VAL A 333 -12.02 29.46 28.60
N SER A 334 -12.34 29.21 27.36
CA SER A 334 -13.21 28.10 26.95
C SER A 334 -12.39 27.06 26.20
N ILE A 335 -12.43 25.80 26.62
CA ILE A 335 -11.72 24.71 26.02
C ILE A 335 -12.75 23.66 25.58
N ILE A 336 -12.75 23.33 24.31
CA ILE A 336 -13.56 22.26 23.76
C ILE A 336 -12.64 21.07 23.55
N VAL A 337 -12.98 19.94 24.16
CA VAL A 337 -12.23 18.69 24.05
C VAL A 337 -12.97 17.80 23.06
N ALA A 338 -12.30 17.38 22.01
CA ALA A 338 -12.92 16.65 20.91
C ALA A 338 -13.24 15.18 21.23
N PRO A 339 -14.10 14.53 20.44
CA PRO A 339 -15.12 13.52 20.80
C PRO A 339 -14.64 12.11 21.07
N TYR A 340 -13.42 11.92 21.54
CA TYR A 340 -12.98 10.59 22.00
C TYR A 340 -13.57 10.24 23.37
N LEU A 341 -14.24 11.20 23.97
CA LEU A 341 -15.00 11.05 25.21
C LEU A 341 -16.41 10.62 24.87
N THR A 342 -16.54 9.36 24.54
CA THR A 342 -17.86 8.80 24.41
C THR A 342 -18.55 8.81 25.75
N GLN A 343 -19.80 9.26 25.74
CA GLN A 343 -20.91 9.16 26.66
C GLN A 343 -20.72 8.22 27.88
N ASP A 344 -19.71 8.43 28.68
CA ASP A 344 -19.57 7.81 29.96
C ASP A 344 -19.91 8.84 31.02
N SER A 345 -21.10 8.75 31.57
CA SER A 345 -21.59 9.60 32.66
C SER A 345 -20.72 9.57 33.93
N GLU A 346 -19.66 8.80 33.93
CA GLU A 346 -18.65 8.71 34.99
C GLU A 346 -17.30 9.34 34.62
N VAL A 347 -17.27 10.30 33.71
CA VAL A 347 -16.04 11.11 33.53
C VAL A 347 -15.79 11.79 34.88
N LYS A 348 -14.75 11.33 35.58
CA LYS A 348 -14.30 12.01 36.80
C LYS A 348 -14.00 13.46 36.44
N PRO A 349 -14.47 14.41 37.28
CA PRO A 349 -14.31 15.82 36.96
C PRO A 349 -12.83 16.11 36.66
N VAL A 350 -12.60 16.85 35.61
CA VAL A 350 -11.34 17.49 35.36
C VAL A 350 -10.98 18.32 36.58
N THR A 351 -9.84 18.10 37.16
CA THR A 351 -9.40 18.87 38.32
C THR A 351 -8.50 20.03 37.86
N SER A 352 -8.70 21.21 38.44
CA SER A 352 -7.79 22.34 38.23
C SER A 352 -6.93 22.55 39.47
N GLU A 353 -5.65 22.81 39.25
CA GLU A 353 -4.74 23.34 40.24
C GLU A 353 -4.49 24.80 39.90
N GLY A 354 -4.70 25.70 40.84
CA GLY A 354 -4.64 27.16 40.66
C GLY A 354 -5.91 27.86 41.12
N ASP A 355 -5.89 29.20 41.20
CA ASP A 355 -7.04 30.00 41.66
C ASP A 355 -7.86 30.45 40.46
N ALA A 356 -8.87 29.63 40.10
CA ALA A 356 -9.83 29.88 39.05
C ALA A 356 -11.17 29.16 39.31
N THR A 357 -12.24 29.65 38.75
CA THR A 357 -13.53 28.99 38.74
C THR A 357 -13.65 28.12 37.52
N LEU A 358 -13.78 26.79 37.71
CA LEU A 358 -13.89 25.80 36.64
C LEU A 358 -15.32 25.28 36.51
N VAL A 359 -15.90 25.37 35.32
CA VAL A 359 -17.17 24.76 34.96
C VAL A 359 -16.97 23.82 33.80
N GLN A 360 -17.49 22.61 33.87
CA GLN A 360 -17.41 21.64 32.80
C GLN A 360 -18.81 21.14 32.43
N ALA A 361 -19.02 20.89 31.13
CA ALA A 361 -20.24 20.29 30.61
C ALA A 361 -19.88 19.32 29.50
N VAL A 362 -20.55 18.17 29.46
CA VAL A 362 -20.46 17.21 28.35
C VAL A 362 -21.75 17.30 27.59
N ASP A 363 -21.65 17.52 26.29
CA ASP A 363 -22.81 17.43 25.39
C ASP A 363 -23.06 15.94 25.11
N GLU A 364 -24.20 15.44 25.52
CA GLU A 364 -24.56 14.01 25.42
C GLU A 364 -24.84 13.58 23.98
N GLU A 365 -25.16 14.51 23.07
CA GLU A 365 -25.42 14.20 21.66
C GLU A 365 -24.14 14.18 20.83
N THR A 366 -23.22 15.14 21.05
CA THR A 366 -21.98 15.26 20.28
C THR A 366 -20.79 14.56 20.92
N GLY A 367 -20.88 14.24 22.21
CA GLY A 367 -19.79 13.71 23.01
C GLY A 367 -18.66 14.72 23.27
N LEU A 368 -18.88 16.00 22.95
CA LEU A 368 -17.90 17.08 23.19
C LEU A 368 -17.94 17.50 24.65
N MET A 369 -16.76 17.66 25.26
CA MET A 369 -16.65 18.27 26.56
C MET A 369 -16.26 19.75 26.40
N THR A 370 -17.02 20.63 27.05
CA THR A 370 -16.68 22.04 27.18
C THR A 370 -16.21 22.34 28.60
N ILE A 371 -15.02 22.90 28.74
CA ILE A 371 -14.45 23.37 29.99
C ILE A 371 -14.38 24.89 29.93
N LYS A 372 -14.97 25.57 30.91
CA LYS A 372 -14.88 27.02 31.04
C LYS A 372 -14.14 27.39 32.32
N LEU A 373 -13.17 28.26 32.19
CA LEU A 373 -12.45 28.86 33.30
C LEU A 373 -12.79 30.35 33.38
N SER A 374 -13.11 30.83 34.54
CA SER A 374 -13.33 32.25 34.84
C SER A 374 -12.66 32.64 36.16
N ASP A 375 -12.59 33.94 36.44
CA ASP A 375 -11.94 34.47 37.63
C ASP A 375 -10.51 33.94 37.86
N ILE A 376 -9.73 33.89 36.79
CA ILE A 376 -8.36 33.37 36.84
C ILE A 376 -7.44 34.37 37.52
N LYS A 377 -6.81 33.97 38.66
CA LYS A 377 -5.98 34.80 39.50
C LYS A 377 -4.54 34.26 39.70
N SER A 378 -4.26 33.12 39.15
CA SER A 378 -2.94 32.47 39.14
C SER A 378 -2.78 31.59 37.94
N ASP A 379 -1.60 31.11 37.65
CA ASP A 379 -1.41 30.00 36.69
C ASP A 379 -2.29 28.81 37.06
N VAL A 380 -2.98 28.25 36.09
CA VAL A 380 -3.90 27.14 36.27
C VAL A 380 -3.41 25.93 35.50
N THR A 381 -3.39 24.77 36.14
CA THR A 381 -3.18 23.49 35.46
C THR A 381 -4.49 22.69 35.45
N ILE A 382 -4.98 22.34 34.28
CA ILE A 382 -6.12 21.46 34.12
C ILE A 382 -5.59 20.06 33.96
N ASN A 383 -5.92 19.18 34.88
CA ASN A 383 -5.52 17.78 34.84
C ASN A 383 -6.64 16.89 34.31
N PHE A 384 -6.41 16.26 33.18
CA PHE A 384 -7.28 15.27 32.57
C PHE A 384 -6.98 13.89 33.16
N ASN A 385 -7.67 13.54 34.26
CA ASN A 385 -7.50 12.25 34.91
C ASN A 385 -8.64 11.30 34.53
N GLY A 386 -8.29 10.13 33.98
CA GLY A 386 -9.26 9.06 33.80
C GLY A 386 -9.92 8.97 32.43
N PHE A 387 -9.36 9.60 31.40
CA PHE A 387 -9.75 9.37 30.02
C PHE A 387 -9.40 7.94 29.61
N ARG A 388 -10.32 7.32 28.87
CA ARG A 388 -10.15 5.96 28.36
C ARG A 388 -10.32 5.95 26.85
N LEU A 389 -9.37 5.33 26.17
CA LEU A 389 -9.51 5.06 24.74
C LEU A 389 -10.38 3.81 24.57
N TRP A 390 -11.49 3.95 23.86
CA TRP A 390 -12.40 2.85 23.60
C TRP A 390 -12.18 2.31 22.17
N LEU A 391 -11.71 1.08 22.06
CA LEU A 391 -11.71 0.37 20.79
C LEU A 391 -13.15 -0.09 20.51
N THR A 392 -13.55 0.01 19.25
CA THR A 392 -14.83 -0.55 18.77
C THR A 392 -14.55 -1.81 17.96
N ILE A 393 -15.15 -2.92 18.38
CA ILE A 393 -14.96 -4.23 17.77
C ILE A 393 -16.33 -4.74 17.36
N GLY A 394 -16.53 -4.98 16.07
CA GLY A 394 -17.76 -5.58 15.55
C GLY A 394 -17.66 -7.08 15.40
N PHE A 395 -18.67 -7.77 15.85
CA PHE A 395 -18.83 -9.22 15.68
C PHE A 395 -19.97 -9.51 14.71
N ASP A 396 -19.89 -10.60 14.00
CA ASP A 396 -20.96 -11.18 13.19
C ASP A 396 -21.17 -12.62 13.65
N ILE A 397 -22.26 -12.82 14.42
CA ILE A 397 -22.55 -14.07 15.12
C ILE A 397 -23.53 -14.92 14.29
N MET A 398 -23.10 -16.11 13.93
CA MET A 398 -23.96 -17.06 13.21
C MET A 398 -25.00 -17.70 14.13
N ASP A 399 -26.17 -18.10 13.58
CA ASP A 399 -27.21 -18.83 14.33
C ASP A 399 -26.67 -20.01 15.14
N THR A 400 -25.64 -20.69 14.63
CA THR A 400 -25.02 -21.85 15.29
C THR A 400 -24.14 -21.48 16.48
N GLN A 401 -23.86 -20.20 16.70
CA GLN A 401 -23.03 -19.68 17.79
C GLN A 401 -23.84 -19.06 18.91
N VAL A 402 -25.14 -18.82 18.68
CA VAL A 402 -26.05 -18.27 19.68
C VAL A 402 -26.18 -19.22 20.87
N GLY A 403 -26.11 -18.67 22.06
CA GLY A 403 -26.15 -19.42 23.34
C GLY A 403 -24.87 -20.23 23.64
N ILE A 404 -23.82 -20.07 22.80
CA ILE A 404 -22.53 -20.69 23.04
C ILE A 404 -21.53 -19.62 23.49
N GLU A 405 -20.78 -19.93 24.54
CA GLU A 405 -19.74 -19.02 25.04
C GLU A 405 -18.64 -18.83 24.00
N GLN A 406 -18.39 -17.56 23.62
CA GLN A 406 -17.42 -17.15 22.60
C GLN A 406 -16.30 -16.34 23.25
N LYS A 407 -15.07 -16.50 22.74
CA LYS A 407 -13.95 -15.64 23.10
C LYS A 407 -14.12 -14.28 22.43
N ILE A 408 -14.14 -13.19 23.21
CA ILE A 408 -14.28 -11.82 22.70
C ILE A 408 -13.00 -11.00 22.76
N CYS A 409 -12.05 -11.36 23.62
CA CYS A 409 -10.70 -10.80 23.64
C CYS A 409 -9.70 -11.79 24.22
N GLY A 410 -8.40 -11.53 24.07
CA GLY A 410 -7.34 -12.34 24.64
C GLY A 410 -7.10 -12.02 26.12
N THR A 411 -6.56 -12.97 26.87
CA THR A 411 -6.18 -12.77 28.28
C THR A 411 -5.21 -11.60 28.49
N TYR A 412 -4.40 -11.29 27.50
CA TYR A 412 -3.44 -10.17 27.55
C TYR A 412 -4.07 -8.82 27.19
N ALA A 413 -5.31 -8.78 26.72
CA ALA A 413 -6.02 -7.52 26.45
C ALA A 413 -6.19 -6.68 27.71
N ARG A 414 -6.36 -7.33 28.88
CA ARG A 414 -6.53 -6.68 30.19
C ARG A 414 -7.53 -5.53 30.12
N PRO A 415 -8.80 -5.79 29.80
CA PRO A 415 -9.80 -4.75 29.73
C PRO A 415 -10.04 -4.12 31.12
N GLU A 416 -10.28 -2.82 31.12
CA GLU A 416 -10.81 -2.12 32.32
C GLU A 416 -12.32 -2.10 32.31
N ARG A 417 -12.92 -1.97 31.12
CA ARG A 417 -14.37 -1.95 30.93
C ARG A 417 -14.72 -2.55 29.56
N ILE A 418 -15.84 -3.23 29.52
CA ILE A 418 -16.40 -3.78 28.28
C ILE A 418 -17.89 -3.41 28.21
N LYS A 419 -18.34 -2.90 27.06
CA LYS A 419 -19.76 -2.74 26.73
C LYS A 419 -20.06 -3.59 25.50
N MET A 420 -21.16 -4.37 25.57
CA MET A 420 -21.68 -5.12 24.44
C MET A 420 -23.05 -4.53 24.08
N ASP A 421 -23.21 -4.08 22.83
CA ASP A 421 -24.42 -3.41 22.33
C ASP A 421 -24.89 -2.26 23.23
N GLY A 422 -23.94 -1.47 23.74
CA GLY A 422 -24.17 -0.35 24.63
C GLY A 422 -24.35 -0.72 26.10
N VAL A 423 -24.51 -2.00 26.43
CA VAL A 423 -24.69 -2.48 27.81
C VAL A 423 -23.36 -2.90 28.42
N GLU A 424 -23.04 -2.42 29.62
CA GLU A 424 -21.84 -2.83 30.32
C GLU A 424 -21.96 -4.29 30.79
N ILE A 425 -20.90 -5.06 30.50
CA ILE A 425 -20.80 -6.47 30.87
C ILE A 425 -19.62 -6.69 31.82
N ASP A 426 -19.56 -7.84 32.46
CA ASP A 426 -18.44 -8.23 33.34
C ASP A 426 -17.14 -8.25 32.55
N ILE A 427 -16.03 -7.90 33.20
CA ILE A 427 -14.69 -7.92 32.64
C ILE A 427 -14.24 -9.38 32.51
N ASP A 428 -14.62 -10.01 31.39
CA ASP A 428 -14.22 -11.35 31.03
C ASP A 428 -13.68 -11.34 29.57
N ASN A 429 -12.93 -12.35 29.23
CA ASN A 429 -12.50 -12.61 27.84
C ASN A 429 -13.48 -13.52 27.06
N MET A 430 -14.55 -13.94 27.72
CA MET A 430 -15.60 -14.79 27.16
C MET A 430 -16.97 -14.08 27.25
N HIS A 431 -17.85 -14.34 26.29
CA HIS A 431 -19.21 -13.82 26.26
C HIS A 431 -20.16 -14.79 25.56
N THR A 432 -21.41 -14.83 25.99
CA THR A 432 -22.47 -15.61 25.35
C THR A 432 -23.45 -14.65 24.66
N PHE A 433 -23.56 -14.73 23.35
CA PHE A 433 -24.49 -13.91 22.58
C PHE A 433 -25.86 -14.58 22.53
N ASP A 434 -26.89 -13.77 22.81
CA ASP A 434 -28.29 -14.24 22.87
C ASP A 434 -28.98 -14.23 21.50
N THR A 435 -28.42 -13.51 20.52
CA THR A 435 -28.92 -13.38 19.15
C THR A 435 -27.82 -13.57 18.12
N ALA A 436 -28.23 -13.94 16.90
CA ALA A 436 -27.34 -13.95 15.75
C ALA A 436 -27.33 -12.56 15.08
N GLY A 437 -26.32 -12.30 14.29
CA GLY A 437 -26.14 -11.06 13.56
C GLY A 437 -25.00 -10.19 14.09
N GLU A 438 -25.08 -8.91 13.82
CA GLU A 438 -24.05 -7.95 14.19
C GLU A 438 -24.18 -7.52 15.64
N HIS A 439 -23.05 -7.58 16.38
CA HIS A 439 -22.92 -7.11 17.75
C HIS A 439 -21.70 -6.19 17.85
N VAL A 440 -21.82 -5.14 18.67
CA VAL A 440 -20.76 -4.13 18.82
C VAL A 440 -20.22 -4.15 20.24
N MET A 441 -18.97 -4.56 20.37
CA MET A 441 -18.21 -4.44 21.61
C MET A 441 -17.42 -3.15 21.64
N ARG A 442 -17.55 -2.39 22.72
CA ARG A 442 -16.62 -1.33 23.07
C ARG A 442 -15.78 -1.77 24.25
N ILE A 443 -14.46 -1.70 24.07
CA ILE A 443 -13.51 -2.20 25.06
C ILE A 443 -12.49 -1.10 25.39
N ALA A 444 -12.37 -0.74 26.67
CA ALA A 444 -11.33 0.12 27.20
C ALA A 444 -10.20 -0.74 27.78
N LEU A 445 -8.98 -0.52 27.34
CA LEU A 445 -7.81 -1.28 27.76
C LEU A 445 -7.03 -0.52 28.83
N GLN A 446 -6.33 -1.25 29.73
CA GLN A 446 -5.49 -0.67 30.78
C GLN A 446 -4.27 0.06 30.22
N SER A 447 -3.77 -0.36 29.06
CA SER A 447 -2.62 0.25 28.39
C SER A 447 -3.09 1.42 27.53
N TYR A 448 -2.90 2.62 28.01
CA TYR A 448 -3.18 3.84 27.26
C TYR A 448 -2.27 3.91 26.03
N GLY A 449 -2.84 4.24 24.85
CA GLY A 449 -2.10 4.39 23.62
C GLY A 449 -1.52 3.10 22.99
N THR A 450 -1.79 1.92 23.58
CA THR A 450 -1.26 0.66 23.06
C THR A 450 -2.30 -0.45 23.06
N VAL A 451 -2.51 -1.11 21.90
CA VAL A 451 -3.22 -2.39 21.86
C VAL A 451 -2.25 -3.50 22.24
N PRO A 452 -2.50 -4.25 23.33
CA PRO A 452 -1.56 -5.24 23.84
C PRO A 452 -1.33 -6.41 22.89
N SER A 453 -0.22 -7.11 23.12
CA SER A 453 0.11 -8.34 22.39
C SER A 453 -1.01 -9.37 22.51
N SER A 454 -1.38 -9.98 21.40
CA SER A 454 -2.43 -11.02 21.31
C SER A 454 -3.79 -10.60 21.86
N ALA A 455 -4.09 -9.30 21.96
CA ALA A 455 -5.34 -8.79 22.53
C ALA A 455 -6.58 -9.34 21.83
N PHE A 456 -6.50 -9.54 20.52
CA PHE A 456 -7.60 -10.04 19.69
C PHE A 456 -7.16 -11.21 18.79
N SER A 457 -6.17 -11.97 19.20
CA SER A 457 -5.67 -13.10 18.41
C SER A 457 -6.61 -14.30 18.45
N TYR A 458 -6.83 -14.90 17.28
CA TYR A 458 -7.68 -16.09 17.10
C TYR A 458 -9.10 -15.91 17.64
N ILE A 459 -9.69 -14.73 17.47
CA ILE A 459 -11.08 -14.46 17.80
C ILE A 459 -11.95 -14.83 16.59
N THR A 460 -12.94 -15.68 16.82
CA THR A 460 -13.94 -16.05 15.81
C THR A 460 -15.12 -15.10 15.84
N GLY A 461 -15.69 -14.77 14.67
CA GLY A 461 -16.82 -13.85 14.55
C GLY A 461 -16.46 -12.37 14.63
N LEU A 462 -15.22 -11.99 14.97
CA LEU A 462 -14.75 -10.61 14.94
C LEU A 462 -14.63 -10.16 13.48
N LYS A 463 -15.48 -9.20 13.05
CA LYS A 463 -15.64 -8.77 11.67
C LYS A 463 -14.87 -7.50 11.34
N TYR A 464 -14.92 -6.51 12.22
CA TYR A 464 -14.20 -5.26 12.06
C TYR A 464 -13.64 -4.73 13.38
N ALA A 465 -12.62 -3.88 13.28
CA ALA A 465 -12.02 -3.19 14.41
C ALA A 465 -11.77 -1.72 14.08
N ILE A 466 -12.24 -0.81 14.92
CA ILE A 466 -11.95 0.62 14.85
C ILE A 466 -11.02 0.96 16.00
N ILE A 467 -9.80 1.31 15.66
CA ILE A 467 -8.77 1.73 16.62
C ILE A 467 -8.87 3.25 16.73
N PRO A 468 -9.15 3.79 17.94
CA PRO A 468 -9.37 5.22 18.10
C PRO A 468 -8.07 6.02 17.99
N GLU A 469 -8.21 7.31 17.66
CA GLU A 469 -7.11 8.26 17.79
C GLU A 469 -6.57 8.27 19.23
N GLY A 470 -5.25 8.48 19.37
CA GLY A 470 -4.55 8.34 20.63
C GLY A 470 -3.92 6.98 20.87
N VAL A 471 -4.28 5.97 20.07
CA VAL A 471 -3.51 4.72 20.02
C VAL A 471 -2.28 4.93 19.14
N GLU A 472 -1.11 4.76 19.75
CA GLU A 472 0.20 4.93 19.11
C GLU A 472 0.86 3.61 18.70
N SER A 473 0.43 2.50 19.29
CA SER A 473 1.08 1.21 19.07
C SER A 473 0.10 0.04 19.03
N LEU A 474 0.23 -0.79 18.00
CA LEU A 474 -0.30 -2.15 17.98
C LEU A 474 0.84 -3.11 18.30
N SER A 475 0.72 -3.83 19.42
CA SER A 475 1.78 -4.78 19.83
C SER A 475 1.79 -6.03 18.95
N PRO A 476 2.87 -6.83 18.99
CA PRO A 476 2.95 -8.08 18.24
C PRO A 476 1.74 -8.98 18.43
N TRP A 477 1.29 -9.60 17.31
CA TRP A 477 0.16 -10.56 17.31
C TRP A 477 -1.18 -10.00 17.75
N ALA A 478 -1.37 -8.69 17.81
CA ALA A 478 -2.59 -8.12 18.38
C ALA A 478 -3.87 -8.71 17.77
N PHE A 479 -3.89 -8.98 16.46
CA PHE A 479 -5.01 -9.59 15.72
C PHE A 479 -4.63 -10.90 15.01
N LEU A 480 -3.51 -11.53 15.37
CA LEU A 480 -3.02 -12.75 14.72
C LEU A 480 -4.11 -13.82 14.57
N GLY A 481 -4.26 -14.34 13.35
CA GLY A 481 -5.12 -15.49 13.06
C GLY A 481 -6.62 -15.24 13.20
N THR A 482 -7.06 -13.99 13.35
CA THR A 482 -8.47 -13.60 13.39
C THR A 482 -9.00 -13.55 11.95
N SER A 483 -9.26 -14.72 11.38
CA SER A 483 -9.58 -14.93 9.96
C SER A 483 -10.92 -14.31 9.53
N THR A 484 -11.77 -13.92 10.47
CA THR A 484 -13.04 -13.23 10.23
C THR A 484 -12.91 -11.70 10.21
N LEU A 485 -11.78 -11.13 10.64
CA LEU A 485 -11.51 -9.69 10.62
C LEU A 485 -11.32 -9.22 9.17
N MET A 486 -12.33 -8.58 8.61
CA MET A 486 -12.36 -8.11 7.22
C MET A 486 -11.94 -6.66 7.05
N GLU A 487 -12.10 -5.86 8.11
CA GLU A 487 -11.89 -4.42 8.07
C GLU A 487 -11.18 -3.95 9.35
N VAL A 488 -10.22 -3.05 9.19
CA VAL A 488 -9.57 -2.35 10.30
C VAL A 488 -9.41 -0.87 9.95
N SER A 489 -9.86 -0.01 10.87
CA SER A 489 -9.60 1.43 10.81
C SER A 489 -8.43 1.74 11.74
N LEU A 490 -7.34 2.26 11.17
CA LEU A 490 -6.13 2.62 11.90
C LEU A 490 -6.08 4.14 12.13
N PRO A 491 -5.73 4.60 13.35
CA PRO A 491 -5.68 6.02 13.66
C PRO A 491 -4.45 6.71 13.05
N SER A 492 -4.55 8.01 12.81
CA SER A 492 -3.43 8.83 12.33
C SER A 492 -2.30 8.96 13.36
N THR A 493 -2.61 8.75 14.65
CA THR A 493 -1.64 8.76 15.75
C THR A 493 -0.76 7.52 15.84
N LEU A 494 -1.03 6.50 14.99
CA LEU A 494 -0.33 5.22 15.07
C LEU A 494 1.13 5.35 14.62
N LYS A 495 2.07 5.04 15.53
CA LYS A 495 3.53 5.13 15.31
C LYS A 495 4.16 3.77 15.02
N THR A 496 3.57 2.68 15.54
CA THR A 496 4.17 1.35 15.38
C THR A 496 3.14 0.23 15.22
N ILE A 497 3.41 -0.69 14.29
CA ILE A 497 2.72 -1.97 14.17
C ILE A 497 3.73 -3.08 14.42
N GLY A 498 3.50 -3.86 15.48
CA GLY A 498 4.34 -4.98 15.88
C GLY A 498 4.32 -6.14 14.90
N TYR A 499 5.29 -7.02 15.00
CA TYR A 499 5.42 -8.15 14.09
C TYR A 499 4.18 -9.06 14.12
N GLN A 500 3.81 -9.53 12.93
CA GLN A 500 2.70 -10.47 12.73
C GLN A 500 1.35 -9.98 13.32
N CYS A 501 1.18 -8.65 13.38
CA CYS A 501 0.01 -8.04 14.02
C CYS A 501 -1.29 -8.48 13.36
N PHE A 502 -1.34 -8.53 12.04
CA PHE A 502 -2.50 -8.95 11.25
C PHE A 502 -2.26 -10.27 10.48
N GLU A 503 -1.25 -11.05 10.87
CA GLU A 503 -0.96 -12.33 10.20
C GLU A 503 -2.21 -13.22 10.17
N ARG A 504 -2.53 -13.76 8.99
CA ARG A 504 -3.68 -14.67 8.75
C ARG A 504 -5.03 -14.10 9.16
N THR A 505 -5.21 -12.79 9.03
CA THR A 505 -6.53 -12.17 9.13
C THR A 505 -7.28 -12.27 7.81
N GLY A 506 -8.58 -11.98 7.85
CA GLY A 506 -9.46 -11.91 6.69
C GLY A 506 -9.51 -10.53 6.03
N LEU A 507 -8.58 -9.62 6.37
CA LEU A 507 -8.59 -8.24 5.86
C LEU A 507 -8.71 -8.20 4.34
N ILE A 508 -9.62 -7.35 3.85
CA ILE A 508 -9.85 -7.11 2.43
C ILE A 508 -8.97 -5.96 1.94
N SER A 509 -8.80 -4.94 2.76
CA SER A 509 -7.91 -3.82 2.49
C SER A 509 -7.33 -3.26 3.79
N CYS A 510 -6.18 -2.59 3.70
CA CYS A 510 -5.60 -1.87 4.84
C CYS A 510 -4.81 -0.66 4.36
N VAL A 511 -5.04 0.48 5.02
CA VAL A 511 -4.28 1.71 4.84
C VAL A 511 -3.48 1.95 6.11
N VAL A 512 -2.16 1.86 6.02
CA VAL A 512 -1.26 2.16 7.15
C VAL A 512 -0.92 3.65 7.10
N PRO A 513 -1.13 4.40 8.21
CA PRO A 513 -0.90 5.85 8.23
C PRO A 513 0.59 6.19 8.07
N ASP A 514 0.84 7.39 7.54
CA ASP A 514 2.20 7.91 7.38
C ASP A 514 2.89 8.09 8.75
N GLY A 515 4.21 7.93 8.78
CA GLY A 515 5.00 7.95 10.02
C GLY A 515 4.92 6.66 10.84
N CYS A 516 4.07 5.71 10.47
CA CYS A 516 3.95 4.44 11.16
C CYS A 516 5.08 3.47 10.76
N ARG A 517 5.77 2.91 11.73
CA ARG A 517 6.80 1.89 11.53
C ARG A 517 6.19 0.51 11.62
N MET A 518 6.38 -0.28 10.59
CA MET A 518 5.95 -1.67 10.53
C MET A 518 7.10 -2.62 10.88
N SER A 519 6.80 -3.67 11.61
CA SER A 519 7.71 -4.80 11.83
C SER A 519 7.50 -5.90 10.76
N TYR A 520 8.18 -7.04 10.90
CA TYR A 520 8.06 -8.12 9.92
C TYR A 520 6.69 -8.83 9.99
N GLY A 521 6.26 -9.39 8.84
CA GLY A 521 5.12 -10.30 8.73
C GLY A 521 3.76 -9.68 9.06
N VAL A 522 3.63 -8.34 8.99
CA VAL A 522 2.41 -7.64 9.43
C VAL A 522 1.16 -8.19 8.75
N PHE A 523 1.22 -8.46 7.43
CA PHE A 523 0.11 -9.01 6.65
C PHE A 523 0.37 -10.43 6.13
N ASP A 524 1.34 -11.17 6.73
CA ASP A 524 1.63 -12.54 6.28
C ASP A 524 0.37 -13.41 6.32
N GLY A 525 0.07 -14.08 5.22
CA GLY A 525 -1.08 -14.98 5.10
C GLY A 525 -2.45 -14.31 5.08
N CYS A 526 -2.55 -12.99 4.87
CA CYS A 526 -3.80 -12.28 4.65
C CYS A 526 -4.37 -12.63 3.27
N ARG A 527 -5.02 -13.79 3.16
CA ARG A 527 -5.42 -14.38 1.87
C ARG A 527 -6.57 -13.66 1.18
N SER A 528 -7.29 -12.80 1.89
CA SER A 528 -8.40 -12.00 1.39
C SER A 528 -7.98 -10.57 1.04
N LEU A 529 -6.72 -10.19 1.29
CA LEU A 529 -6.21 -8.85 1.05
C LEU A 529 -6.10 -8.59 -0.45
N THR A 530 -6.81 -7.57 -0.95
CA THR A 530 -6.84 -7.16 -2.36
C THR A 530 -6.10 -5.83 -2.58
N TYR A 531 -6.05 -4.99 -1.56
CA TYR A 531 -5.40 -3.68 -1.59
C TYR A 531 -4.67 -3.40 -0.28
N ALA A 532 -3.49 -2.82 -0.37
CA ALA A 532 -2.76 -2.29 0.78
C ALA A 532 -2.06 -0.97 0.41
N LYS A 533 -2.10 0.00 1.34
CA LYS A 533 -1.29 1.22 1.26
C LYS A 533 -0.28 1.21 2.40
N LEU A 534 0.99 1.39 2.06
CA LEU A 534 2.08 1.55 3.00
C LEU A 534 2.37 3.02 3.30
N PRO A 535 2.98 3.36 4.47
CA PRO A 535 3.37 4.73 4.80
C PRO A 535 4.27 5.34 3.72
N SER A 536 3.96 6.56 3.28
CA SER A 536 4.70 7.22 2.17
C SER A 536 6.16 7.55 2.52
N ASP A 537 6.50 7.64 3.80
CA ASP A 537 7.84 7.91 4.31
C ASP A 537 8.68 6.63 4.54
N MET A 538 8.09 5.45 4.34
CA MET A 538 8.78 4.17 4.54
C MET A 538 9.92 3.99 3.52
N LYS A 539 11.11 3.61 4.00
CA LYS A 539 12.28 3.36 3.17
C LYS A 539 12.57 1.89 2.91
N THR A 540 12.07 1.03 3.78
CA THR A 540 12.29 -0.43 3.72
C THR A 540 10.96 -1.15 3.85
N ILE A 541 10.64 -2.04 2.92
CA ILE A 541 9.52 -2.96 3.03
C ILE A 541 9.98 -4.16 3.85
N PRO A 542 9.42 -4.39 5.05
CA PRO A 542 9.94 -5.38 5.98
C PRO A 542 9.75 -6.84 5.49
N THR A 543 10.52 -7.72 6.09
CA THR A 543 10.46 -9.18 5.88
C THR A 543 9.03 -9.70 5.95
N SER A 544 8.66 -10.52 4.95
CA SER A 544 7.36 -11.22 4.89
C SER A 544 6.12 -10.31 5.00
N THR A 545 6.22 -9.02 4.68
CA THR A 545 5.10 -8.07 4.83
C THR A 545 3.84 -8.58 4.14
N PHE A 546 3.94 -9.06 2.88
CA PHE A 546 2.83 -9.57 2.09
C PHE A 546 3.00 -11.05 1.70
N GLN A 547 3.75 -11.79 2.49
CA GLN A 547 3.92 -13.22 2.24
C GLN A 547 2.55 -13.92 2.22
N ASP A 548 2.31 -14.80 1.23
CA ASP A 548 1.06 -15.55 1.06
C ASP A 548 -0.24 -14.72 0.99
N CYS A 549 -0.17 -13.44 0.63
CA CYS A 549 -1.32 -12.60 0.25
C CYS A 549 -1.78 -12.95 -1.16
N LYS A 550 -2.50 -14.07 -1.30
CA LYS A 550 -2.71 -14.80 -2.58
C LYS A 550 -3.55 -14.11 -3.63
N ILE A 551 -4.24 -13.03 -3.28
CA ILE A 551 -5.08 -12.24 -4.20
C ILE A 551 -4.74 -10.75 -4.16
N LEU A 552 -3.62 -10.37 -3.51
CA LEU A 552 -3.13 -9.01 -3.46
C LEU A 552 -2.49 -8.64 -4.80
N GLU A 553 -3.20 -7.87 -5.59
CA GLU A 553 -2.75 -7.38 -6.90
C GLU A 553 -2.36 -5.91 -6.87
N ASP A 554 -3.00 -5.10 -6.01
CA ASP A 554 -2.86 -3.65 -5.95
C ASP A 554 -2.23 -3.23 -4.62
N ILE A 555 -1.05 -2.61 -4.72
CA ILE A 555 -0.28 -2.16 -3.55
C ILE A 555 0.20 -0.74 -3.80
N ASP A 556 -0.23 0.19 -2.94
CA ASP A 556 0.26 1.57 -2.94
C ASP A 556 1.58 1.61 -2.14
N LEU A 557 2.68 1.40 -2.86
CA LEU A 557 4.03 1.37 -2.29
C LEU A 557 4.55 2.78 -2.01
N PRO A 558 5.43 2.97 -1.00
CA PRO A 558 6.06 4.26 -0.74
C PRO A 558 6.82 4.77 -1.98
N PRO A 559 6.69 6.04 -2.37
CA PRO A 559 7.28 6.52 -3.63
C PRO A 559 8.83 6.52 -3.64
N ASN A 560 9.46 6.46 -2.47
CA ASN A 560 10.91 6.56 -2.31
C ASN A 560 11.50 5.44 -1.45
N TYR A 561 10.91 4.26 -1.50
CA TYR A 561 11.51 3.10 -0.83
C TYR A 561 12.79 2.67 -1.58
N THR A 562 13.76 2.20 -0.85
CA THR A 562 15.09 1.82 -1.38
C THR A 562 15.46 0.39 -1.05
N HIS A 563 14.67 -0.30 -0.25
CA HIS A 563 14.98 -1.67 0.17
C HIS A 563 13.74 -2.53 0.33
N ILE A 564 13.86 -3.81 -0.06
CA ILE A 564 12.84 -4.85 0.11
C ILE A 564 13.52 -6.02 0.80
N GLU A 565 13.04 -6.38 1.99
CA GLU A 565 13.60 -7.49 2.75
C GLU A 565 13.08 -8.84 2.29
N GLU A 566 13.63 -9.90 2.92
CA GLU A 566 13.34 -11.29 2.60
C GLU A 566 11.83 -11.61 2.55
N ARG A 567 11.39 -12.37 1.57
CA ARG A 567 10.01 -12.87 1.41
C ARG A 567 8.92 -11.79 1.38
N ALA A 568 9.27 -10.53 1.24
CA ALA A 568 8.30 -9.43 1.38
C ALA A 568 7.05 -9.59 0.51
N PHE A 569 7.18 -10.15 -0.70
CA PHE A 569 6.07 -10.41 -1.62
C PHE A 569 5.86 -11.90 -1.93
N SER A 570 6.54 -12.79 -1.23
CA SER A 570 6.48 -14.23 -1.53
C SER A 570 5.03 -14.75 -1.51
N GLY A 571 4.58 -15.34 -2.62
CA GLY A 571 3.23 -15.92 -2.74
C GLY A 571 2.10 -14.90 -2.95
N SER A 572 2.42 -13.63 -3.22
CA SER A 572 1.44 -12.59 -3.59
C SER A 572 0.96 -12.74 -5.04
N ALA A 573 -0.12 -12.03 -5.39
CA ALA A 573 -0.73 -12.07 -6.74
C ALA A 573 -0.29 -10.91 -7.65
N ILE A 574 0.77 -10.21 -7.30
CA ILE A 574 1.31 -9.11 -8.11
C ILE A 574 1.59 -9.59 -9.55
N LYS A 575 1.21 -8.75 -10.53
CA LYS A 575 1.38 -9.06 -11.95
C LYS A 575 2.61 -8.40 -12.56
N THR A 576 2.90 -7.19 -12.13
CA THR A 576 4.07 -6.43 -12.56
C THR A 576 4.75 -5.84 -11.36
N PHE A 577 6.08 -5.71 -11.39
CA PHE A 577 6.82 -5.11 -10.29
C PHE A 577 8.04 -4.35 -10.80
N GLU A 578 8.22 -3.13 -10.29
CA GLU A 578 9.38 -2.31 -10.55
C GLU A 578 10.25 -2.25 -9.30
N ILE A 579 11.48 -2.80 -9.40
CA ILE A 579 12.44 -2.79 -8.30
C ILE A 579 13.23 -1.48 -8.36
N PRO A 580 13.33 -0.71 -7.24
CA PRO A 580 14.04 0.57 -7.20
C PRO A 580 15.50 0.48 -7.62
N ASP A 581 15.98 1.48 -8.35
CA ASP A 581 17.36 1.50 -8.88
C ASP A 581 18.45 1.56 -7.80
N GLU A 582 18.10 1.98 -6.57
CA GLU A 582 18.98 1.99 -5.40
C GLU A 582 19.28 0.60 -4.84
N MET A 583 18.46 -0.39 -5.18
CA MET A 583 18.66 -1.75 -4.69
C MET A 583 19.83 -2.43 -5.36
N THR A 584 20.70 -2.98 -4.54
CA THR A 584 21.88 -3.76 -4.98
C THR A 584 21.67 -5.26 -4.85
N THR A 585 20.69 -5.70 -4.07
CA THR A 585 20.40 -7.12 -3.84
C THR A 585 18.91 -7.38 -3.94
N ILE A 586 18.53 -8.43 -4.65
CA ILE A 586 17.20 -9.04 -4.54
C ILE A 586 17.33 -10.14 -3.48
N GLU A 587 16.70 -9.92 -2.33
CA GLU A 587 16.85 -10.72 -1.12
C GLU A 587 16.20 -12.12 -1.23
N TYR A 588 16.49 -12.96 -0.21
CA TYR A 588 15.99 -14.33 -0.13
C TYR A 588 14.46 -14.42 -0.36
N ALA A 589 14.08 -15.18 -1.38
CA ALA A 589 12.69 -15.52 -1.70
C ALA A 589 11.74 -14.30 -1.85
N THR A 590 12.25 -13.11 -2.17
CA THR A 590 11.46 -11.86 -2.24
C THR A 590 10.19 -12.04 -3.08
N PHE A 591 10.30 -12.64 -4.28
CA PHE A 591 9.19 -12.89 -5.18
C PHE A 591 8.88 -14.40 -5.35
N ALA A 592 9.33 -15.25 -4.43
CA ALA A 592 9.05 -16.68 -4.54
C ALA A 592 7.55 -16.95 -4.55
N ASN A 593 7.11 -17.90 -5.39
CA ASN A 593 5.70 -18.27 -5.54
C ASN A 593 4.75 -17.15 -6.01
N CYS A 594 5.26 -16.06 -6.57
CA CYS A 594 4.45 -15.03 -7.24
C CYS A 594 3.98 -15.58 -8.59
N LYS A 595 2.97 -16.45 -8.56
CA LYS A 595 2.50 -17.23 -9.71
C LYS A 595 1.90 -16.40 -10.83
N TYR A 596 1.52 -15.17 -10.54
CA TYR A 596 0.88 -14.22 -11.47
C TYR A 596 1.87 -13.14 -11.96
N LEU A 597 3.10 -13.09 -11.44
CA LEU A 597 4.11 -12.12 -11.86
C LEU A 597 4.51 -12.38 -13.32
N GLU A 598 4.09 -11.49 -14.20
CA GLU A 598 4.30 -11.55 -15.65
C GLU A 598 5.53 -10.74 -16.08
N GLU A 599 5.77 -9.63 -15.41
CA GLU A 599 6.84 -8.69 -15.73
C GLU A 599 7.53 -8.18 -14.47
N VAL A 600 8.87 -8.10 -14.51
CA VAL A 600 9.67 -7.47 -13.47
C VAL A 600 10.70 -6.54 -14.11
N ARG A 601 10.82 -5.29 -13.59
CA ARG A 601 11.90 -4.37 -13.92
C ARG A 601 13.02 -4.54 -12.90
N LEU A 602 14.23 -4.83 -13.38
CA LEU A 602 15.42 -5.00 -12.54
C LEU A 602 16.14 -3.65 -12.34
N PRO A 603 16.74 -3.41 -11.15
CA PRO A 603 17.42 -2.16 -10.86
C PRO A 603 18.76 -2.01 -11.59
N ALA A 604 19.16 -0.75 -11.80
CA ALA A 604 20.42 -0.43 -12.48
C ALA A 604 21.67 -0.85 -11.70
N ASN A 605 21.59 -0.82 -10.36
CA ASN A 605 22.72 -1.05 -9.46
C ASN A 605 22.75 -2.48 -8.88
N LEU A 606 22.06 -3.42 -9.51
CA LEU A 606 21.97 -4.79 -9.01
C LEU A 606 23.33 -5.49 -9.07
N THR A 607 23.77 -6.03 -7.93
CA THR A 607 25.00 -6.80 -7.79
C THR A 607 24.76 -8.26 -7.39
N LYS A 608 23.63 -8.53 -6.72
CA LYS A 608 23.30 -9.87 -6.23
C LYS A 608 21.83 -10.23 -6.42
N ILE A 609 21.59 -11.48 -6.81
CA ILE A 609 20.26 -12.11 -6.78
C ILE A 609 20.37 -13.32 -5.83
N ASP A 610 19.64 -13.29 -4.73
CA ASP A 610 19.80 -14.30 -3.68
C ASP A 610 18.92 -15.54 -3.90
N GLN A 611 19.04 -16.49 -3.01
CA GLN A 611 18.37 -17.80 -3.02
C GLN A 611 16.85 -17.63 -3.18
N ARG A 612 16.24 -18.41 -4.09
CA ARG A 612 14.79 -18.48 -4.34
C ARG A 612 14.14 -17.15 -4.75
N ALA A 613 14.91 -16.14 -5.15
CA ALA A 613 14.40 -14.80 -5.44
C ALA A 613 13.16 -14.81 -6.35
N PHE A 614 13.17 -15.64 -7.42
CA PHE A 614 12.06 -15.79 -8.38
C PHE A 614 11.53 -17.23 -8.47
N MET A 615 11.70 -18.03 -7.43
CA MET A 615 11.28 -19.43 -7.46
C MET A 615 9.75 -19.53 -7.67
N TYR A 616 9.33 -20.34 -8.64
CA TYR A 616 7.91 -20.58 -8.98
C TYR A 616 7.13 -19.32 -9.44
N CYS A 617 7.78 -18.34 -10.06
CA CYS A 617 7.13 -17.27 -10.81
C CYS A 617 6.63 -17.78 -12.16
N THR A 618 5.57 -18.61 -12.13
CA THR A 618 5.16 -19.42 -13.29
C THR A 618 4.56 -18.64 -14.45
N ALA A 619 4.16 -17.38 -14.25
CA ALA A 619 3.67 -16.49 -15.30
C ALA A 619 4.74 -15.56 -15.88
N LEU A 620 5.97 -15.57 -15.33
CA LEU A 620 7.03 -14.63 -15.73
C LEU A 620 7.39 -14.80 -17.20
N LYS A 621 7.26 -13.73 -17.97
CA LYS A 621 7.51 -13.69 -19.42
C LYS A 621 8.39 -12.54 -19.88
N ARG A 622 8.54 -11.49 -19.04
CA ARG A 622 9.34 -10.30 -19.36
C ARG A 622 10.18 -9.85 -18.17
N VAL A 623 11.46 -9.61 -18.46
CA VAL A 623 12.40 -9.00 -17.52
C VAL A 623 12.94 -7.74 -18.17
N VAL A 624 12.53 -6.59 -17.63
CA VAL A 624 12.87 -5.27 -18.16
C VAL A 624 14.11 -4.75 -17.44
N GLN A 625 15.08 -4.25 -18.21
CA GLN A 625 16.26 -3.63 -17.67
C GLN A 625 16.01 -2.18 -17.25
N ALA A 626 16.92 -1.60 -16.48
CA ALA A 626 16.81 -0.20 -16.04
C ALA A 626 16.70 0.81 -17.21
N ASP A 627 17.28 0.51 -18.38
CA ASP A 627 17.18 1.32 -19.58
C ASP A 627 15.90 1.06 -20.41
N GLY A 628 14.98 0.25 -19.90
CA GLY A 628 13.74 -0.14 -20.56
C GLY A 628 13.88 -1.26 -21.58
N SER A 629 15.10 -1.76 -21.83
CA SER A 629 15.31 -2.87 -22.76
C SER A 629 14.79 -4.19 -22.19
N CYS A 630 14.17 -5.01 -23.05
CA CYS A 630 13.75 -6.36 -22.71
C CYS A 630 13.70 -7.23 -23.97
N ASN A 631 13.86 -8.53 -23.79
CA ASN A 631 13.61 -9.54 -24.82
C ASN A 631 12.57 -10.51 -24.26
N GLU A 632 11.54 -10.78 -25.03
CA GLU A 632 10.51 -11.73 -24.62
C GLU A 632 11.10 -13.14 -24.49
N GLY A 633 10.77 -13.83 -23.40
CA GLY A 633 11.27 -15.18 -23.12
C GLY A 633 12.72 -15.25 -22.66
N GLU A 634 13.38 -14.11 -22.42
CA GLU A 634 14.76 -14.04 -21.98
C GLU A 634 14.86 -13.41 -20.59
N PHE A 635 15.48 -14.12 -19.64
CA PHE A 635 15.94 -13.52 -18.39
C PHE A 635 17.30 -12.90 -18.60
N PHE A 636 17.30 -11.59 -18.80
CA PHE A 636 18.53 -10.83 -18.96
C PHE A 636 19.05 -10.41 -17.57
N ILE A 637 20.13 -11.03 -17.09
CA ILE A 637 20.80 -10.63 -15.86
C ILE A 637 21.61 -9.37 -16.14
N PRO A 638 21.38 -8.24 -15.40
CA PRO A 638 22.06 -6.97 -15.65
C PRO A 638 23.59 -7.06 -15.54
N GLU A 639 24.28 -6.27 -16.36
CA GLU A 639 25.71 -6.02 -16.14
C GLU A 639 25.89 -5.34 -14.78
N GLY A 640 26.84 -5.80 -13.97
CA GLY A 640 27.01 -5.39 -12.56
C GLY A 640 26.69 -6.51 -11.59
N VAL A 641 25.85 -7.48 -11.97
CA VAL A 641 25.59 -8.66 -11.13
C VAL A 641 26.84 -9.54 -11.09
N THR A 642 27.35 -9.73 -9.88
CA THR A 642 28.53 -10.55 -9.60
C THR A 642 28.19 -11.88 -8.94
N GLU A 643 27.04 -11.96 -8.24
CA GLU A 643 26.66 -13.13 -7.47
C GLU A 643 25.19 -13.54 -7.73
N ILE A 644 25.00 -14.82 -8.02
CA ILE A 644 23.72 -15.50 -7.94
C ILE A 644 23.80 -16.46 -6.78
N GLY A 645 23.30 -15.99 -5.63
CA GLY A 645 23.42 -16.67 -4.34
C GLY A 645 22.36 -17.73 -4.13
N GLY A 646 22.78 -18.85 -3.55
CA GLY A 646 21.89 -19.89 -3.07
C GLY A 646 21.13 -20.70 -4.13
N GLU A 647 20.35 -21.66 -3.65
CA GLU A 647 19.63 -22.61 -4.50
C GLU A 647 18.34 -21.99 -5.07
N TYR A 648 17.92 -22.38 -6.26
CA TYR A 648 16.63 -22.07 -6.88
C TYR A 648 16.40 -20.61 -7.23
N ALA A 649 17.44 -19.78 -7.40
CA ALA A 649 17.28 -18.34 -7.69
C ALA A 649 16.43 -18.08 -8.95
N PHE A 650 16.64 -18.85 -10.02
CA PHE A 650 15.91 -18.77 -11.30
C PHE A 650 15.02 -19.98 -11.59
N TYR A 651 14.56 -20.66 -10.58
CA TYR A 651 13.67 -21.80 -10.76
C TYR A 651 12.22 -21.31 -10.98
N PHE A 652 12.01 -20.56 -12.06
CA PHE A 652 10.70 -19.93 -12.38
C PHE A 652 9.60 -20.95 -12.61
N ASN A 653 9.95 -22.06 -13.26
CA ASN A 653 9.01 -23.04 -13.80
C ASN A 653 7.95 -22.39 -14.71
N SER A 654 8.37 -21.36 -15.46
CA SER A 654 7.57 -20.60 -16.39
C SER A 654 7.71 -21.17 -17.81
N PRO A 655 6.60 -21.45 -18.53
CA PRO A 655 6.64 -21.88 -19.91
C PRO A 655 7.00 -20.77 -20.89
N TYR A 656 7.20 -19.56 -20.44
CA TYR A 656 7.51 -18.37 -21.25
C TYR A 656 8.98 -18.01 -21.22
N MET A 657 9.73 -18.42 -20.19
CA MET A 657 11.16 -18.13 -20.03
C MET A 657 12.02 -19.27 -20.55
N HIS A 658 12.75 -19.02 -21.64
CA HIS A 658 13.52 -20.04 -22.36
C HIS A 658 15.02 -19.78 -22.37
N ILE A 659 15.45 -18.54 -22.16
CA ILE A 659 16.82 -18.10 -22.30
C ILE A 659 17.27 -17.38 -21.03
N ILE A 660 18.49 -17.69 -20.57
CA ILE A 660 19.18 -16.89 -19.55
C ILE A 660 20.40 -16.23 -20.19
N ARG A 661 20.47 -14.89 -20.09
CA ARG A 661 21.62 -14.12 -20.53
C ARG A 661 22.55 -13.83 -19.37
N ILE A 662 23.78 -14.31 -19.48
CA ILE A 662 24.84 -14.19 -18.47
C ILE A 662 25.61 -12.88 -18.69
N PRO A 663 25.80 -12.03 -17.65
CA PRO A 663 26.59 -10.81 -17.75
C PRO A 663 28.10 -11.10 -17.71
N SER A 664 28.88 -10.14 -18.20
CA SER A 664 30.35 -10.23 -18.15
C SER A 664 30.93 -10.12 -16.74
N THR A 665 30.12 -9.69 -15.78
CA THR A 665 30.52 -9.42 -14.40
C THR A 665 30.26 -10.56 -13.43
N LEU A 666 29.55 -11.62 -13.85
CA LEU A 666 29.21 -12.74 -12.97
C LEU A 666 30.46 -13.49 -12.50
N GLU A 667 30.62 -13.62 -11.18
CA GLU A 667 31.74 -14.30 -10.55
C GLU A 667 31.33 -15.63 -9.90
N THR A 668 30.11 -15.68 -9.37
CA THR A 668 29.60 -16.86 -8.67
C THR A 668 28.15 -17.16 -9.00
N ILE A 669 27.83 -18.46 -9.11
CA ILE A 669 26.47 -18.97 -9.26
C ILE A 669 26.31 -20.23 -8.41
N ALA A 670 25.24 -20.29 -7.61
CA ALA A 670 24.89 -21.50 -6.88
C ALA A 670 24.34 -22.56 -7.83
N LEU A 671 24.79 -23.79 -7.65
CA LEU A 671 24.58 -24.85 -8.63
C LEU A 671 23.18 -25.48 -8.60
N LYS A 672 22.62 -25.72 -7.40
CA LYS A 672 21.38 -26.48 -7.26
C LYS A 672 20.14 -25.68 -7.64
N GLY A 673 19.44 -26.14 -8.67
CA GLY A 673 18.23 -25.49 -9.13
C GLY A 673 18.48 -24.04 -9.57
N ALA A 674 19.71 -23.71 -9.97
CA ALA A 674 20.07 -22.40 -10.50
C ALA A 674 19.24 -22.03 -11.72
N VAL A 675 18.64 -23.02 -12.38
CA VAL A 675 17.94 -22.88 -13.65
C VAL A 675 16.58 -23.56 -13.60
N SER A 676 15.61 -22.95 -14.27
CA SER A 676 14.28 -23.56 -14.45
C SER A 676 14.34 -24.78 -15.36
N PRO A 677 13.53 -25.82 -15.17
CA PRO A 677 13.43 -27.00 -16.03
C PRO A 677 13.22 -26.71 -17.50
N MET A 678 12.61 -25.57 -17.82
CA MET A 678 12.21 -25.16 -19.19
C MET A 678 13.22 -24.27 -19.90
N ILE A 679 14.34 -23.93 -19.27
CA ILE A 679 15.38 -23.15 -19.92
C ILE A 679 15.97 -23.97 -21.07
N GLU A 680 15.97 -23.38 -22.25
CA GLU A 680 16.49 -24.01 -23.46
C GLU A 680 17.99 -23.81 -23.59
N ARG A 681 18.47 -22.60 -23.32
CA ARG A 681 19.88 -22.25 -23.53
C ARG A 681 20.34 -21.06 -22.72
N PHE A 682 21.64 -20.95 -22.59
CA PHE A 682 22.35 -19.77 -22.09
C PHE A 682 22.89 -18.95 -23.28
N VAL A 683 23.00 -17.64 -23.08
CA VAL A 683 23.61 -16.72 -24.04
C VAL A 683 24.51 -15.72 -23.30
N MET A 684 25.51 -15.19 -23.98
CA MET A 684 26.45 -14.22 -23.45
C MET A 684 26.84 -13.24 -24.55
N ASN A 685 26.79 -11.94 -24.28
CA ASN A 685 27.14 -10.90 -25.24
C ASN A 685 28.64 -10.47 -25.15
N LYS A 686 29.18 -10.54 -23.95
CA LYS A 686 30.55 -10.14 -23.64
C LYS A 686 31.28 -11.28 -22.94
N ALA A 687 32.58 -11.39 -23.18
CA ALA A 687 33.40 -12.38 -22.50
C ALA A 687 33.37 -12.17 -20.97
N ASN A 688 33.23 -13.27 -20.25
CA ASN A 688 33.29 -13.32 -18.79
C ASN A 688 34.59 -14.10 -18.40
N PRO A 689 35.32 -13.65 -17.35
CA PRO A 689 36.59 -14.31 -16.98
C PRO A 689 36.39 -15.67 -16.29
N VAL A 690 35.21 -15.91 -15.69
CA VAL A 690 34.90 -17.11 -14.91
C VAL A 690 34.08 -18.11 -15.70
N PHE A 691 33.14 -17.64 -16.52
CA PHE A 691 32.19 -18.46 -17.24
C PHE A 691 32.28 -18.27 -18.77
N ASP A 692 31.88 -19.28 -19.50
CA ASP A 692 31.70 -19.25 -20.95
C ASP A 692 30.43 -20.00 -21.36
N VAL A 693 29.88 -19.70 -22.52
CA VAL A 693 28.73 -20.40 -23.07
C VAL A 693 29.15 -21.15 -24.33
N ARG A 694 29.11 -22.48 -24.27
CA ARG A 694 29.41 -23.39 -25.39
C ARG A 694 28.25 -24.38 -25.58
N ASN A 695 27.84 -24.57 -26.81
CA ASN A 695 26.77 -25.49 -27.17
C ASN A 695 25.54 -25.34 -26.26
N ASN A 696 25.06 -24.09 -26.06
CA ASN A 696 23.90 -23.75 -25.21
C ASN A 696 24.08 -24.06 -23.70
N SER A 697 25.27 -24.43 -23.25
CA SER A 697 25.58 -24.73 -21.85
C SER A 697 26.47 -23.67 -21.23
N LEU A 698 26.26 -23.41 -19.92
CA LEU A 698 27.13 -22.58 -19.10
C LEU A 698 28.30 -23.41 -18.56
N ILE A 699 29.52 -22.98 -18.79
CA ILE A 699 30.74 -23.69 -18.46
C ILE A 699 31.64 -22.80 -17.61
N GLU A 700 32.19 -23.34 -16.52
CA GLU A 700 33.27 -22.72 -15.75
C GLU A 700 34.60 -22.82 -16.53
N THR A 701 35.22 -21.69 -16.82
CA THR A 701 36.39 -21.66 -17.68
C THR A 701 37.66 -22.28 -17.06
N ALA A 702 37.82 -22.20 -15.74
CA ALA A 702 39.00 -22.68 -15.03
C ALA A 702 39.14 -24.21 -15.08
N THR A 703 38.04 -24.94 -14.98
CA THR A 703 38.01 -26.41 -14.93
C THR A 703 37.43 -27.03 -16.22
N ASN A 704 36.83 -26.20 -17.10
CA ASN A 704 35.95 -26.61 -18.18
C ASN A 704 34.77 -27.48 -17.71
N THR A 705 34.30 -27.29 -16.50
CA THR A 705 33.14 -28.01 -15.93
C THR A 705 31.85 -27.41 -16.50
N LEU A 706 30.92 -28.23 -16.97
CA LEU A 706 29.58 -27.81 -17.34
C LEU A 706 28.79 -27.56 -16.06
N ILE A 707 28.43 -26.29 -15.82
CA ILE A 707 27.75 -25.83 -14.60
C ILE A 707 26.23 -25.93 -14.71
N ALA A 708 25.69 -25.57 -15.89
CA ALA A 708 24.27 -25.66 -16.16
C ALA A 708 23.99 -25.91 -17.63
N GLY A 709 23.11 -26.85 -17.93
CA GLY A 709 22.66 -27.17 -19.28
C GLY A 709 21.16 -26.95 -19.44
N GLY A 710 20.75 -26.34 -20.56
CA GLY A 710 19.35 -26.19 -20.94
C GLY A 710 18.85 -27.39 -21.75
N THR A 711 17.55 -27.37 -22.16
CA THR A 711 16.96 -28.47 -22.96
C THR A 711 17.54 -28.57 -24.38
N GLN A 712 18.19 -27.50 -24.88
CA GLN A 712 18.95 -27.48 -26.16
C GLN A 712 20.44 -27.78 -25.98
N SER A 713 20.93 -28.09 -24.78
CA SER A 713 22.31 -28.49 -24.51
C SER A 713 22.52 -29.98 -24.82
N THR A 714 22.05 -30.42 -25.99
CA THR A 714 22.00 -31.85 -26.38
C THR A 714 23.35 -32.42 -26.79
N LEU A 715 24.28 -31.59 -27.25
CA LEU A 715 25.63 -31.96 -27.62
C LEU A 715 26.62 -31.28 -26.68
N ILE A 716 27.23 -32.04 -25.81
CA ILE A 716 28.24 -31.50 -24.89
C ILE A 716 29.50 -31.12 -25.68
N HIS A 717 29.98 -29.89 -25.43
CA HIS A 717 31.15 -29.35 -26.13
C HIS A 717 32.40 -30.15 -25.82
N GLU A 718 33.26 -30.41 -26.85
CA GLU A 718 34.44 -31.27 -26.75
C GLU A 718 35.49 -30.87 -25.70
N SER A 719 35.45 -29.65 -25.22
CA SER A 719 36.34 -29.15 -24.18
C SER A 719 35.88 -29.49 -22.76
N VAL A 720 34.71 -30.11 -22.59
CA VAL A 720 34.08 -30.36 -21.26
C VAL A 720 34.38 -31.75 -20.73
N PRO A 721 35.35 -31.94 -19.84
CA PRO A 721 35.62 -33.24 -19.23
C PRO A 721 34.66 -33.60 -18.06
N ILE A 722 34.02 -32.64 -17.47
CA ILE A 722 33.22 -32.84 -16.23
C ILE A 722 31.81 -32.28 -16.43
N ILE A 723 30.81 -33.11 -16.20
CA ILE A 723 29.41 -32.67 -16.02
C ILE A 723 29.24 -32.37 -14.53
N GLY A 724 29.10 -31.09 -14.21
CA GLY A 724 29.11 -30.59 -12.85
C GLY A 724 27.90 -31.01 -12.01
N GLN A 725 28.01 -30.82 -10.73
CA GLN A 725 26.97 -31.10 -9.77
C GLN A 725 25.70 -30.27 -10.12
N TYR A 726 24.53 -30.92 -10.16
CA TYR A 726 23.22 -30.34 -10.50
C TYR A 726 23.13 -29.75 -11.93
N ALA A 727 24.05 -30.03 -12.84
CA ALA A 727 24.14 -29.40 -14.17
C ALA A 727 22.85 -29.48 -15.01
N PHE A 728 22.10 -30.57 -14.93
CA PHE A 728 20.80 -30.80 -15.58
C PHE A 728 19.71 -31.17 -14.54
N TYR A 729 19.83 -30.67 -13.33
CA TYR A 729 18.87 -30.93 -12.26
C TYR A 729 17.46 -30.50 -12.67
N ASP A 730 16.49 -31.42 -12.58
CA ASP A 730 15.09 -31.28 -12.98
C ASP A 730 14.86 -30.77 -14.42
N SER A 731 15.88 -30.83 -15.28
CA SER A 731 15.80 -30.39 -16.67
C SER A 731 14.84 -31.25 -17.48
N MET A 732 14.10 -30.65 -18.42
CA MET A 732 13.28 -31.33 -19.41
C MET A 732 14.09 -31.82 -20.61
N ILE A 733 15.42 -31.91 -20.51
CA ILE A 733 16.27 -32.44 -21.57
C ILE A 733 15.90 -33.89 -21.89
N GLU A 734 15.68 -34.16 -23.17
CA GLU A 734 15.29 -35.50 -23.65
C GLU A 734 16.44 -36.29 -24.24
N TYR A 735 17.48 -35.61 -24.71
CA TYR A 735 18.60 -36.20 -25.42
C TYR A 735 19.92 -35.54 -25.00
N VAL A 736 20.94 -36.35 -24.70
CA VAL A 736 22.28 -35.85 -24.36
C VAL A 736 23.32 -36.69 -25.06
N ASP A 737 24.27 -36.06 -25.73
CA ASP A 737 25.44 -36.67 -26.37
C ASP A 737 26.72 -36.25 -25.64
N LEU A 738 27.29 -37.13 -24.88
CA LEU A 738 28.56 -36.96 -24.16
C LEU A 738 29.71 -37.42 -25.06
N HIS A 739 30.58 -36.48 -25.45
CA HIS A 739 31.76 -36.81 -26.25
C HIS A 739 32.75 -37.70 -25.52
N ALA A 740 33.71 -38.29 -26.24
CA ALA A 740 34.66 -39.28 -25.71
C ALA A 740 35.56 -38.76 -24.56
N GLY A 741 35.74 -37.47 -24.47
CA GLY A 741 36.56 -36.81 -23.42
C GLY A 741 35.89 -36.56 -22.09
N VAL A 742 34.58 -36.88 -21.93
CA VAL A 742 33.94 -36.77 -20.62
C VAL A 742 34.45 -37.85 -19.69
N THR A 743 34.97 -37.44 -18.53
CA THR A 743 35.63 -38.32 -17.55
C THR A 743 34.87 -38.41 -16.24
N GLU A 744 33.97 -37.49 -15.93
CA GLU A 744 33.25 -37.40 -14.67
C GLU A 744 31.83 -36.86 -14.83
N ILE A 745 30.86 -37.44 -14.13
CA ILE A 745 29.50 -36.94 -13.94
C ILE A 745 29.27 -36.86 -12.43
N GLN A 746 29.20 -35.63 -11.95
CA GLN A 746 29.15 -35.32 -10.53
C GLN A 746 27.78 -35.60 -9.89
N ASP A 747 27.67 -35.39 -8.58
CA ASP A 747 26.48 -35.66 -7.78
C ASP A 747 25.28 -34.92 -8.32
N CYS A 748 24.12 -35.57 -8.40
CA CYS A 748 22.85 -35.01 -8.83
C CYS A 748 22.86 -34.33 -10.22
N ALA A 749 23.88 -34.58 -11.07
CA ALA A 749 24.03 -33.91 -12.37
C ALA A 749 22.78 -34.01 -13.25
N PHE A 750 22.09 -35.13 -13.27
CA PHE A 750 20.84 -35.38 -13.99
C PHE A 750 19.67 -35.71 -13.06
N ALA A 751 19.79 -35.44 -11.76
CA ALA A 751 18.72 -35.77 -10.82
C ALA A 751 17.41 -35.07 -11.21
N PHE A 752 16.29 -35.84 -11.12
CA PHE A 752 14.92 -35.39 -11.47
C PHE A 752 14.73 -35.01 -12.95
N SER A 753 15.77 -35.09 -13.79
CA SER A 753 15.71 -34.77 -15.22
C SER A 753 14.93 -35.83 -16.01
N ARG A 754 14.74 -35.58 -17.33
CA ARG A 754 13.84 -36.40 -18.18
C ARG A 754 14.52 -36.95 -19.44
N PRO A 755 15.80 -37.37 -19.43
CA PRO A 755 16.43 -37.88 -20.62
C PRO A 755 15.81 -39.22 -21.05
N LYS A 756 15.45 -39.30 -22.32
CA LYS A 756 14.99 -40.52 -22.99
C LYS A 756 16.15 -41.27 -23.63
N GLN A 757 17.23 -40.54 -23.98
CA GLN A 757 18.42 -41.11 -24.57
C GLN A 757 19.66 -40.35 -24.07
N ILE A 758 20.67 -41.12 -23.62
CA ILE A 758 22.02 -40.63 -23.36
C ILE A 758 22.96 -41.40 -24.27
N ILE A 759 23.78 -40.69 -25.02
CA ILE A 759 24.92 -41.26 -25.71
C ILE A 759 26.17 -40.93 -24.91
N SER A 760 26.99 -41.91 -24.60
CA SER A 760 28.30 -41.71 -24.04
C SER A 760 29.35 -42.33 -24.97
N ARG A 761 30.19 -41.48 -25.58
CA ARG A 761 31.18 -41.90 -26.59
C ARG A 761 32.50 -42.33 -25.95
N ALA A 762 32.63 -42.26 -24.62
CA ALA A 762 33.83 -42.66 -23.92
C ALA A 762 33.98 -44.18 -23.89
N ILE A 763 35.13 -44.70 -24.24
CA ILE A 763 35.45 -46.14 -24.11
C ILE A 763 35.59 -46.53 -22.64
N THR A 764 36.21 -45.68 -21.82
CA THR A 764 36.21 -45.85 -20.37
C THR A 764 35.00 -45.07 -19.79
N PRO A 765 34.05 -45.72 -19.10
CA PRO A 765 32.91 -45.03 -18.55
C PRO A 765 33.34 -43.88 -17.63
N PRO A 766 32.75 -42.68 -17.76
CA PRO A 766 32.97 -41.57 -16.84
C PRO A 766 32.68 -42.00 -15.39
N ALA A 767 33.49 -41.49 -14.46
CA ALA A 767 33.29 -41.70 -13.03
C ALA A 767 31.96 -41.07 -12.62
N LEU A 768 31.18 -41.78 -11.81
CA LEU A 768 29.90 -41.28 -11.30
C LEU A 768 30.05 -40.79 -9.86
N GLY A 769 29.50 -39.63 -9.59
CA GLY A 769 29.25 -39.16 -8.24
C GLY A 769 28.27 -40.06 -7.46
N SER A 770 27.87 -39.68 -6.25
CA SER A 770 27.05 -40.53 -5.37
C SER A 770 25.61 -40.70 -5.86
N THR A 771 25.03 -39.72 -6.52
CA THR A 771 23.61 -39.74 -6.94
C THR A 771 23.36 -39.04 -8.29
N PRO A 772 24.19 -39.27 -9.37
CA PRO A 772 24.15 -38.45 -10.59
C PRO A 772 22.84 -38.53 -11.35
N PHE A 773 22.10 -39.66 -11.27
CA PHE A 773 20.83 -39.91 -11.95
C PHE A 773 19.68 -40.14 -10.97
N GLN A 774 19.69 -39.52 -9.80
CA GLN A 774 18.66 -39.70 -8.77
C GLN A 774 17.27 -39.36 -9.33
N ILE A 775 16.34 -40.31 -9.24
CA ILE A 775 14.92 -40.11 -9.65
C ILE A 775 14.76 -39.57 -11.08
N VAL A 776 15.54 -40.09 -12.06
CA VAL A 776 15.29 -39.81 -13.46
C VAL A 776 13.89 -40.32 -13.83
N GLN A 777 13.08 -39.46 -14.53
CA GLN A 777 11.63 -39.65 -14.62
C GLN A 777 11.18 -40.64 -15.71
N TYR A 778 12.03 -40.94 -16.70
CA TYR A 778 11.66 -41.81 -17.83
C TYR A 778 12.59 -43.00 -18.00
N ASN A 779 12.04 -44.13 -18.47
CA ASN A 779 12.84 -45.22 -18.99
C ASN A 779 13.53 -44.75 -20.28
N GLY A 780 14.82 -45.00 -20.39
CA GLY A 780 15.62 -44.45 -21.49
C GLY A 780 16.57 -45.49 -22.11
N ILE A 781 17.34 -45.01 -23.08
CA ILE A 781 18.38 -45.78 -23.78
C ILE A 781 19.72 -45.11 -23.51
N LEU A 782 20.68 -45.91 -22.99
CA LEU A 782 22.09 -45.54 -22.92
C LEU A 782 22.80 -46.19 -24.10
N LYS A 783 23.35 -45.38 -25.00
CA LYS A 783 24.16 -45.85 -26.11
C LYS A 783 25.63 -45.61 -25.81
N VAL A 784 26.48 -46.64 -26.03
CA VAL A 784 27.91 -46.62 -25.73
C VAL A 784 28.71 -47.32 -26.85
N PRO A 785 30.02 -47.09 -26.97
CA PRO A 785 30.85 -47.87 -27.84
C PRO A 785 30.70 -49.37 -27.61
N GLU A 786 30.69 -50.20 -28.66
CA GLU A 786 30.47 -51.64 -28.55
C GLU A 786 31.47 -52.31 -27.59
N GLU A 787 32.73 -51.92 -27.69
CA GLU A 787 33.83 -52.39 -26.84
C GLU A 787 33.64 -52.02 -25.34
N ALA A 788 32.89 -50.98 -25.03
CA ALA A 788 32.70 -50.48 -23.68
C ALA A 788 31.44 -51.04 -22.98
N LEU A 789 30.61 -51.80 -23.68
CA LEU A 789 29.32 -52.32 -23.16
C LEU A 789 29.42 -53.02 -21.79
N ILE A 790 30.46 -53.81 -21.58
CA ILE A 790 30.67 -54.57 -20.35
C ILE A 790 31.02 -53.64 -19.20
N ASP A 791 31.87 -52.64 -19.45
CA ASP A 791 32.34 -51.69 -18.45
C ASP A 791 31.19 -50.74 -18.02
N TYR A 792 30.41 -50.25 -18.95
CA TYR A 792 29.21 -49.43 -18.63
C TYR A 792 28.17 -50.26 -17.86
N ARG A 793 27.99 -51.54 -18.22
CA ARG A 793 27.06 -52.38 -17.48
C ARG A 793 27.52 -52.61 -16.03
N SER A 794 28.79 -52.77 -15.80
CA SER A 794 29.35 -53.03 -14.49
C SER A 794 29.45 -51.77 -13.62
N GLN A 795 29.70 -50.59 -14.20
CA GLN A 795 29.96 -49.34 -13.48
C GLN A 795 28.72 -48.46 -13.34
N TRP A 796 27.86 -48.37 -14.39
CA TRP A 796 26.73 -47.47 -14.43
C TRP A 796 25.38 -48.11 -14.09
N MET A 797 25.22 -49.41 -14.34
CA MET A 797 23.96 -50.13 -14.11
C MET A 797 23.93 -50.74 -12.71
N ILE A 798 22.92 -50.43 -11.91
CA ILE A 798 22.86 -50.83 -10.48
C ILE A 798 22.60 -52.33 -10.30
N ASN A 799 21.91 -53.00 -11.25
CA ASN A 799 21.57 -54.44 -11.17
C ASN A 799 21.22 -55.00 -12.55
N GLU A 800 20.96 -56.32 -12.59
CA GLU A 800 20.57 -57.04 -13.80
C GLU A 800 19.25 -56.50 -14.45
N ILE A 801 18.50 -55.66 -13.75
CA ILE A 801 17.23 -55.07 -14.20
C ILE A 801 17.46 -53.81 -15.06
N GLY A 802 18.67 -53.27 -15.10
CA GLY A 802 19.04 -52.14 -15.98
C GLY A 802 18.61 -50.76 -15.48
N TYR A 803 18.80 -50.46 -14.21
CA TYR A 803 18.70 -49.13 -13.68
C TYR A 803 20.03 -48.36 -13.86
N LEU A 804 19.92 -47.10 -14.32
CA LEU A 804 21.08 -46.25 -14.51
C LEU A 804 21.45 -45.54 -13.19
N GLY A 805 22.61 -45.83 -12.65
CA GLY A 805 23.07 -45.28 -11.37
C GLY A 805 21.97 -45.36 -10.30
N TRP A 806 21.66 -44.33 -9.56
CA TRP A 806 20.60 -44.27 -8.55
C TRP A 806 19.20 -43.94 -9.13
N SER A 807 19.00 -44.17 -10.49
CA SER A 807 17.72 -43.97 -11.14
C SER A 807 16.69 -45.01 -10.70
N THR A 808 15.44 -44.59 -10.58
CA THR A 808 14.27 -45.47 -10.45
C THR A 808 13.70 -45.89 -11.81
N ALA A 809 14.15 -45.25 -12.89
CA ALA A 809 13.72 -45.53 -14.26
C ALA A 809 14.55 -46.70 -14.85
N ARG A 810 13.89 -47.50 -15.72
CA ARG A 810 14.53 -48.65 -16.38
C ARG A 810 15.22 -48.21 -17.67
N TRP A 811 16.50 -48.56 -17.82
CA TRP A 811 17.30 -48.17 -18.96
C TRP A 811 17.81 -49.36 -19.79
N GLY A 812 17.72 -49.22 -21.12
CA GLY A 812 18.34 -50.17 -22.05
C GLY A 812 19.77 -49.74 -22.39
N LEU A 813 20.72 -50.68 -22.30
CA LEU A 813 22.10 -50.46 -22.74
C LEU A 813 22.28 -51.02 -24.15
N VAL A 814 22.72 -50.19 -25.10
CA VAL A 814 22.83 -50.52 -26.54
C VAL A 814 24.15 -50.02 -27.08
N ALA A 815 24.73 -50.77 -28.03
CA ALA A 815 25.91 -50.31 -28.78
C ALA A 815 25.54 -49.13 -29.71
N LEU A 816 26.50 -48.22 -29.89
CA LEU A 816 26.41 -47.19 -30.94
C LEU A 816 26.44 -47.85 -32.31
N ALA A 817 25.59 -47.39 -33.25
CA ALA A 817 25.65 -47.85 -34.61
C ALA A 817 26.91 -47.28 -35.36
N GLU A 818 27.41 -47.97 -36.34
CA GLU A 818 28.49 -47.45 -37.19
C GLU A 818 28.06 -46.12 -37.83
N GLY A 819 28.83 -45.02 -37.56
CA GLY A 819 28.57 -43.68 -38.10
C GLY A 819 27.60 -42.80 -37.29
N GLU A 820 27.02 -43.28 -36.17
CA GLU A 820 26.16 -42.53 -35.24
C GLU A 820 26.89 -41.61 -34.26
#